data_ced2cfb573a7cd6dba79cc5a45afa5c8
#
_entry.id   ced2cfb573a7cd6dba79cc5a45afa5c8
#
_cell.length_a   1.000
_cell.length_b   1.000
_cell.length_c   1.000
_cell.angle_alpha   90.00
_cell.angle_beta   90.00
_cell.angle_gamma   90.00
#
_symmetry.space_group_name_H-M   'P 1'
#
loop_
_entity.id
_entity.type
_entity.pdbx_description
1 polymer ?
#
loop_
_entity_poly.entity_id
_entity_poly.type
_entity_poly.pdbx_seq_one_letter_code
_entity_poly.pdbx_strand_id
1 'polypeptide(L)'
;MFNRRAVSMSNQGASPAAAAHADPHGHHQSLLRLAVGAVGVVFGDIGTSPLYAFKETFAGHHTLAMNSVTIYGVISLIFWTMMLVVTLKYVSVIMRADNRGEGGSLALIALISRLSPGDTRSAQLVLLGVLATALFFGDAIITPAMSVLSAVEGITVVEARMQPMVVPIAIAILLALFLFQSRGTARVGAIFGPIVLVYFATLAVLGINNIMAYPAILTALNPWYAVKFVLAMPAAAFLALGSVVLAVTGAEALYADMGHFGRNPIRLAWFALVLPALMINYLGQGALLTVHPEALANPFFLMAPEWARLPLVVLATLATIIASQAVISGAFSVTQQAIQLGFLPRMKIVHTSASAFGQIYIPAVNWTLLVLVMFLVLGFQTSSNLASAYGIAVTGTMLIDTLLVGVLVLTIWRWPAWWAAPLLATFALVDFAYFASNLTKVPDGGWFPLVIGLIGFTGLTTWSRGRKLMQERLRDSSMPMDVFIKSAAAAATRVPGTAVFMTTSPVGVPQALLHNLKHNKILHERIMILTVVIDEVPYVSDEDRIGVKDLGGGFYRILIRYGFMQEIDIPAILKKVENCGPKLKMMETSFFLSRQTLLASDKPGMALWREHLFAWMMRNAESAMDFFKLPTNRVVELGSQVEI
;
A
#
# COMPACT_ATOMS: atom_id res chain seq x y z
N MET A 1 -22.59 -19.48 -23.66
CA MET A 1 -22.96 -18.24 -24.36
C MET A 1 -23.72 -17.36 -23.40
N PHE A 2 -23.07 -16.47 -22.70
CA PHE A 2 -23.73 -15.39 -21.98
C PHE A 2 -23.84 -14.21 -22.93
N ASN A 3 -25.06 -13.94 -23.36
CA ASN A 3 -25.40 -12.89 -24.30
C ASN A 3 -25.12 -11.53 -23.64
N ARG A 4 -24.14 -10.79 -24.17
CA ARG A 4 -23.93 -9.39 -23.82
C ARG A 4 -25.10 -8.58 -24.41
N ARG A 5 -26.13 -8.29 -23.62
CA ARG A 5 -27.01 -7.18 -23.96
C ARG A 5 -26.24 -5.89 -23.74
N ALA A 6 -25.89 -5.24 -24.82
CA ALA A 6 -25.50 -3.86 -24.84
C ALA A 6 -26.64 -3.03 -24.27
N VAL A 7 -26.46 -2.47 -23.09
CA VAL A 7 -27.32 -1.41 -22.57
C VAL A 7 -26.95 -0.15 -23.33
N SER A 8 -27.81 0.27 -24.24
CA SER A 8 -27.74 1.57 -24.88
C SER A 8 -27.87 2.63 -23.80
N MET A 9 -26.80 3.37 -23.54
CA MET A 9 -26.84 4.58 -22.74
C MET A 9 -27.57 5.66 -23.53
N SER A 10 -28.84 5.89 -23.21
CA SER A 10 -29.54 7.11 -23.58
C SER A 10 -28.89 8.27 -22.81
N ASN A 11 -28.38 9.21 -23.57
CA ASN A 11 -27.79 10.47 -23.14
C ASN A 11 -28.89 11.33 -22.47
N GLN A 12 -28.95 11.34 -21.13
CA GLN A 12 -29.63 12.39 -20.38
C GLN A 12 -28.61 13.06 -19.47
N GLY A 13 -28.39 14.34 -19.75
CA GLY A 13 -27.53 15.20 -18.97
C GLY A 13 -27.98 15.27 -17.51
N ALA A 14 -27.23 14.62 -16.64
CA ALA A 14 -27.28 14.81 -15.21
C ALA A 14 -25.99 15.53 -14.80
N SER A 15 -26.15 16.72 -14.26
CA SER A 15 -25.20 17.46 -13.47
C SER A 15 -24.47 16.52 -12.48
N PRO A 16 -23.15 16.64 -12.26
CA PRO A 16 -22.48 15.86 -11.24
C PRO A 16 -22.83 16.44 -9.86
N ALA A 17 -24.02 16.12 -9.36
CA ALA A 17 -24.30 16.20 -7.94
C ALA A 17 -23.46 15.12 -7.26
N ALA A 18 -22.58 15.55 -6.35
CA ALA A 18 -21.80 14.69 -5.50
C ALA A 18 -22.69 13.62 -4.85
N ALA A 19 -22.58 12.37 -5.33
CA ALA A 19 -23.13 11.24 -4.61
C ALA A 19 -22.33 11.12 -3.32
N ALA A 20 -22.88 11.66 -2.24
CA ALA A 20 -22.43 11.38 -0.90
C ALA A 20 -22.51 9.86 -0.71
N HIS A 21 -21.36 9.20 -0.54
CA HIS A 21 -21.31 7.82 -0.14
C HIS A 21 -22.04 7.68 1.19
N ALA A 22 -23.21 7.04 1.16
CA ALA A 22 -23.91 6.64 2.36
C ALA A 22 -23.07 5.52 3.00
N ASP A 23 -22.39 5.86 4.08
CA ASP A 23 -21.75 4.93 5.00
C ASP A 23 -22.87 4.07 5.60
N PRO A 24 -22.84 2.70 5.49
CA PRO A 24 -23.91 1.84 6.01
C PRO A 24 -24.06 1.92 7.54
N HIS A 25 -23.13 2.57 8.23
CA HIS A 25 -23.14 2.77 9.67
C HIS A 25 -22.94 4.25 10.02
N GLY A 26 -24.00 5.02 9.89
CA GLY A 26 -24.11 6.47 10.05
C GLY A 26 -23.50 7.10 11.30
N HIS A 27 -22.18 7.15 11.40
CA HIS A 27 -21.48 8.09 12.25
C HIS A 27 -20.83 9.14 11.35
N HIS A 28 -21.49 10.26 11.10
CA HIS A 28 -20.90 11.47 10.54
C HIS A 28 -19.77 11.95 11.46
N GLN A 29 -18.56 11.41 11.27
CA GLN A 29 -17.38 11.99 11.92
C GLN A 29 -17.16 13.39 11.33
N SER A 30 -16.97 14.38 12.20
CA SER A 30 -16.72 15.74 11.73
C SER A 30 -15.44 15.79 10.88
N LEU A 31 -15.45 16.61 9.82
CA LEU A 31 -14.30 16.81 8.93
C LEU A 31 -13.01 17.14 9.71
N LEU A 32 -13.13 17.92 10.79
CA LEU A 32 -12.02 18.24 11.68
C LEU A 32 -11.46 17.01 12.39
N ARG A 33 -12.32 16.12 12.88
CA ARG A 33 -11.87 14.89 13.57
C ARG A 33 -11.12 13.96 12.62
N LEU A 34 -11.61 13.83 11.38
CA LEU A 34 -10.93 13.06 10.34
C LEU A 34 -9.61 13.74 9.93
N ALA A 35 -9.56 15.08 9.86
CA ALA A 35 -8.33 15.80 9.55
C ALA A 35 -7.27 15.61 10.65
N VAL A 36 -7.66 15.66 11.92
CA VAL A 36 -6.75 15.36 13.06
C VAL A 36 -6.24 13.91 13.00
N GLY A 37 -7.12 12.96 12.66
CA GLY A 37 -6.71 11.58 12.43
C GLY A 37 -5.71 11.45 11.28
N ALA A 38 -5.96 12.14 10.17
CA ALA A 38 -5.06 12.18 9.02
C ALA A 38 -3.69 12.79 9.39
N VAL A 39 -3.65 13.85 10.20
CA VAL A 39 -2.37 14.42 10.71
C VAL A 39 -1.55 13.37 11.44
N GLY A 40 -2.20 12.54 12.27
CA GLY A 40 -1.50 11.52 13.06
C GLY A 40 -1.00 10.33 12.26
N VAL A 41 -1.72 9.90 11.23
CA VAL A 41 -1.42 8.67 10.49
C VAL A 41 -0.78 8.98 9.14
N VAL A 42 -1.44 9.78 8.31
CA VAL A 42 -1.03 10.00 6.92
C VAL A 42 0.21 10.88 6.82
N PHE A 43 0.33 11.88 7.71
CA PHE A 43 1.41 12.87 7.68
C PHE A 43 2.56 12.58 8.66
N GLY A 44 2.55 11.41 9.30
CA GLY A 44 3.62 11.02 10.23
C GLY A 44 4.97 10.95 9.54
N ASP A 45 5.07 10.27 8.42
CA ASP A 45 6.34 10.04 7.71
C ASP A 45 6.90 11.35 7.14
N ILE A 46 6.14 12.09 6.34
CA ILE A 46 6.59 13.39 5.82
C ILE A 46 6.91 14.39 6.95
N GLY A 47 6.21 14.27 8.09
CA GLY A 47 6.46 15.08 9.28
C GLY A 47 7.80 14.81 9.95
N THR A 48 8.33 13.60 9.83
CA THR A 48 9.63 13.22 10.42
C THR A 48 10.82 13.53 9.50
N SER A 49 10.58 13.85 8.23
CA SER A 49 11.64 14.20 7.27
C SER A 49 12.57 15.36 7.71
N PRO A 50 12.11 16.41 8.43
CA PRO A 50 12.99 17.46 8.93
C PRO A 50 14.11 16.99 9.86
N LEU A 51 13.97 15.82 10.48
CA LEU A 51 15.01 15.24 11.34
C LEU A 51 16.30 14.93 10.58
N TYR A 52 16.20 14.61 9.30
CA TYR A 52 17.33 14.10 8.52
C TYR A 52 17.51 14.77 7.15
N ALA A 53 16.44 15.14 6.44
CA ALA A 53 16.52 15.54 5.04
C ALA A 53 17.42 16.75 4.79
N PHE A 54 17.36 17.77 5.65
CA PHE A 54 18.18 18.97 5.52
C PHE A 54 19.65 18.69 5.83
N LYS A 55 19.94 17.99 6.92
CA LYS A 55 21.27 17.53 7.29
C LYS A 55 21.91 16.71 6.15
N GLU A 56 21.18 15.73 5.63
CA GLU A 56 21.66 14.83 4.58
C GLU A 56 21.93 15.55 3.25
N THR A 57 21.27 16.66 2.99
CA THR A 57 21.52 17.46 1.78
C THR A 57 22.89 18.16 1.85
N PHE A 58 23.38 18.52 3.03
CA PHE A 58 24.67 19.21 3.20
C PHE A 58 25.79 18.28 3.65
N ALA A 59 25.52 17.34 4.54
CA ALA A 59 26.50 16.47 5.19
C ALA A 59 26.43 15.01 4.81
N GLY A 60 25.57 14.65 3.83
CA GLY A 60 25.43 13.28 3.32
C GLY A 60 26.64 12.86 2.46
N HIS A 61 26.45 11.85 1.60
CA HIS A 61 27.50 11.28 0.74
C HIS A 61 28.25 12.33 -0.11
N HIS A 62 27.55 13.38 -0.53
CA HIS A 62 28.10 14.49 -1.30
C HIS A 62 28.00 15.77 -0.48
N THR A 63 29.09 16.11 0.21
CA THR A 63 29.14 17.33 1.03
C THR A 63 29.01 18.58 0.17
N LEU A 64 28.08 19.47 0.54
CA LEU A 64 27.89 20.76 -0.10
C LEU A 64 28.63 21.83 0.68
N ALA A 65 29.23 22.79 -0.05
CA ALA A 65 29.86 23.95 0.56
C ALA A 65 28.81 24.80 1.29
N MET A 66 29.11 25.18 2.53
CA MET A 66 28.26 26.03 3.38
C MET A 66 28.41 27.50 2.99
N ASN A 67 27.69 27.91 1.95
CA ASN A 67 27.63 29.30 1.52
C ASN A 67 26.19 29.75 1.23
N SER A 68 25.94 31.02 1.08
CA SER A 68 24.60 31.57 0.86
C SER A 68 23.94 31.03 -0.40
N VAL A 69 24.69 30.76 -1.48
CA VAL A 69 24.14 30.22 -2.73
C VAL A 69 23.59 28.83 -2.53
N THR A 70 24.31 27.94 -1.83
CA THR A 70 23.90 26.58 -1.56
C THR A 70 22.77 26.53 -0.53
N ILE A 71 22.83 27.26 0.57
CA ILE A 71 21.78 27.25 1.61
C ILE A 71 20.47 27.75 1.04
N TYR A 72 20.42 28.91 0.38
CA TYR A 72 19.22 29.46 -0.22
C TYR A 72 18.73 28.59 -1.38
N GLY A 73 19.66 28.04 -2.17
CA GLY A 73 19.35 27.13 -3.27
C GLY A 73 18.67 25.84 -2.80
N VAL A 74 19.21 25.20 -1.76
CA VAL A 74 18.65 23.97 -1.17
C VAL A 74 17.26 24.23 -0.56
N ILE A 75 17.09 25.31 0.21
CA ILE A 75 15.78 25.67 0.77
C ILE A 75 14.77 25.92 -0.35
N SER A 76 15.17 26.66 -1.37
CA SER A 76 14.31 26.92 -2.54
C SER A 76 13.95 25.61 -3.25
N LEU A 77 14.88 24.68 -3.42
CA LEU A 77 14.61 23.35 -3.99
C LEU A 77 13.63 22.57 -3.11
N ILE A 78 13.82 22.50 -1.80
CA ILE A 78 12.90 21.82 -0.87
C ILE A 78 11.51 22.43 -0.97
N PHE A 79 11.39 23.76 -0.93
CA PHE A 79 10.09 24.45 -1.03
C PHE A 79 9.36 24.10 -2.34
N TRP A 80 10.03 24.27 -3.47
CA TRP A 80 9.40 24.02 -4.77
C TRP A 80 9.17 22.54 -5.03
N THR A 81 9.97 21.64 -4.46
CA THR A 81 9.71 20.20 -4.44
C THR A 81 8.40 19.89 -3.71
N MET A 82 8.19 20.44 -2.51
CA MET A 82 6.92 20.25 -1.78
C MET A 82 5.74 20.83 -2.53
N MET A 83 5.93 21.98 -3.20
CA MET A 83 4.87 22.59 -4.00
C MET A 83 4.54 21.75 -5.25
N LEU A 84 5.53 21.27 -5.99
CA LEU A 84 5.33 20.52 -7.23
C LEU A 84 4.93 19.06 -6.97
N VAL A 85 5.67 18.38 -6.09
CA VAL A 85 5.47 16.94 -5.86
C VAL A 85 4.31 16.70 -4.91
N VAL A 86 4.33 17.24 -3.70
CA VAL A 86 3.29 16.92 -2.73
C VAL A 86 2.01 17.68 -3.04
N THR A 87 2.08 19.01 -3.14
CA THR A 87 0.88 19.84 -3.27
C THR A 87 0.20 19.71 -4.63
N LEU A 88 0.95 19.87 -5.72
CA LEU A 88 0.36 19.84 -7.05
C LEU A 88 0.14 18.42 -7.54
N LYS A 89 1.17 17.57 -7.51
CA LYS A 89 1.10 16.21 -8.06
C LYS A 89 0.22 15.29 -7.18
N TYR A 90 0.59 15.06 -5.90
CA TYR A 90 -0.16 14.12 -5.06
C TYR A 90 -1.49 14.68 -4.59
N VAL A 91 -1.51 15.80 -3.85
CA VAL A 91 -2.72 16.33 -3.19
C VAL A 91 -3.74 16.88 -4.21
N SER A 92 -3.29 17.47 -5.33
CA SER A 92 -4.19 18.10 -6.30
C SER A 92 -4.56 17.20 -7.48
N VAL A 93 -3.67 16.32 -7.95
CA VAL A 93 -3.88 15.48 -9.14
C VAL A 93 -4.07 14.01 -8.77
N ILE A 94 -3.07 13.34 -8.16
CA ILE A 94 -3.07 11.89 -7.94
C ILE A 94 -4.23 11.46 -7.03
N MET A 95 -4.52 12.20 -5.96
CA MET A 95 -5.66 11.89 -5.08
C MET A 95 -7.05 12.00 -5.76
N ARG A 96 -7.14 12.40 -7.03
CA ARG A 96 -8.36 12.29 -7.84
C ARG A 96 -8.48 10.92 -8.53
N ALA A 97 -7.39 10.19 -8.62
CA ALA A 97 -7.34 8.86 -9.22
C ALA A 97 -7.79 7.79 -8.20
N ASP A 98 -8.91 8.01 -7.58
CA ASP A 98 -9.48 7.09 -6.62
C ASP A 98 -10.31 5.98 -7.29
N ASN A 99 -10.19 4.78 -6.77
CA ASN A 99 -11.07 3.67 -7.11
C ASN A 99 -12.18 3.57 -6.04
N ARG A 100 -13.29 4.30 -6.22
CA ARG A 100 -14.41 4.37 -5.27
C ARG A 100 -13.95 4.72 -3.83
N GLY A 101 -13.08 5.70 -3.72
CA GLY A 101 -12.56 6.18 -2.44
C GLY A 101 -11.22 5.58 -2.02
N GLU A 102 -10.82 4.42 -2.56
CA GLU A 102 -9.52 3.79 -2.28
C GLU A 102 -8.43 4.30 -3.21
N GLY A 103 -7.21 4.44 -2.67
CA GLY A 103 -6.02 4.87 -3.38
C GLY A 103 -4.88 3.86 -3.32
N GLY A 104 -3.70 4.30 -3.76
CA GLY A 104 -2.49 3.47 -3.84
C GLY A 104 -2.31 2.78 -5.19
N SER A 105 -1.09 2.31 -5.46
CA SER A 105 -0.70 1.76 -6.77
C SER A 105 -1.52 0.54 -7.17
N LEU A 106 -1.93 -0.33 -6.22
CA LEU A 106 -2.79 -1.49 -6.52
C LEU A 106 -4.23 -1.10 -6.88
N ALA A 107 -4.81 -0.12 -6.18
CA ALA A 107 -6.13 0.41 -6.50
C ALA A 107 -6.12 1.09 -7.88
N LEU A 108 -5.03 1.75 -8.23
CA LEU A 108 -4.82 2.37 -9.55
C LEU A 108 -4.72 1.31 -10.67
N ILE A 109 -4.00 0.20 -10.42
CA ILE A 109 -3.96 -0.94 -11.35
C ILE A 109 -5.35 -1.52 -11.56
N ALA A 110 -6.10 -1.77 -10.48
CA ALA A 110 -7.45 -2.29 -10.55
C ALA A 110 -8.37 -1.37 -11.37
N LEU A 111 -8.22 -0.05 -11.20
CA LEU A 111 -8.94 0.95 -11.97
C LEU A 111 -8.58 0.89 -13.47
N ILE A 112 -7.29 0.80 -13.81
CA ILE A 112 -6.81 0.73 -15.20
C ILE A 112 -7.24 -0.59 -15.85
N SER A 113 -7.07 -1.73 -15.17
CA SER A 113 -7.43 -3.06 -15.69
C SER A 113 -8.92 -3.15 -16.05
N ARG A 114 -9.79 -2.56 -15.22
CA ARG A 114 -11.24 -2.53 -15.46
C ARG A 114 -11.62 -1.79 -16.73
N LEU A 115 -10.86 -0.79 -17.12
CA LEU A 115 -11.19 0.11 -18.23
C LEU A 115 -10.63 -0.35 -19.59
N SER A 116 -9.65 -1.27 -19.58
CA SER A 116 -9.05 -1.82 -20.78
C SER A 116 -8.85 -3.33 -20.70
N PRO A 117 -9.93 -4.13 -20.55
CA PRO A 117 -9.81 -5.57 -20.39
C PRO A 117 -9.29 -6.22 -21.68
N GLY A 118 -8.15 -6.92 -21.58
CA GLY A 118 -7.60 -7.76 -22.65
C GLY A 118 -6.61 -7.09 -23.59
N ASP A 119 -6.24 -5.82 -23.37
CA ASP A 119 -5.19 -5.15 -24.12
C ASP A 119 -3.79 -5.55 -23.57
N THR A 120 -2.85 -5.84 -24.46
CA THR A 120 -1.43 -6.10 -24.10
C THR A 120 -0.78 -4.94 -23.37
N ARG A 121 -1.17 -3.70 -23.67
CA ARG A 121 -0.74 -2.49 -22.97
C ARG A 121 -1.20 -2.48 -21.51
N SER A 122 -2.41 -2.98 -21.25
CA SER A 122 -2.93 -3.14 -19.88
C SER A 122 -2.05 -4.08 -19.05
N ALA A 123 -1.57 -5.18 -19.64
CA ALA A 123 -0.67 -6.11 -18.96
C ALA A 123 0.68 -5.48 -18.57
N GLN A 124 1.25 -4.62 -19.43
CA GLN A 124 2.48 -3.88 -19.11
C GLN A 124 2.28 -2.86 -17.97
N LEU A 125 1.14 -2.15 -17.98
CA LEU A 125 0.80 -1.21 -16.91
C LEU A 125 0.58 -1.93 -15.57
N VAL A 126 -0.03 -3.12 -15.60
CA VAL A 126 -0.16 -3.97 -14.41
C VAL A 126 1.22 -4.36 -13.86
N LEU A 127 2.17 -4.73 -14.72
CA LEU A 127 3.54 -5.06 -14.29
C LEU A 127 4.25 -3.85 -13.65
N LEU A 128 4.08 -2.64 -14.21
CA LEU A 128 4.63 -1.42 -13.61
C LEU A 128 4.05 -1.15 -12.23
N GLY A 129 2.75 -1.27 -12.07
CA GLY A 129 2.15 -1.07 -10.76
C GLY A 129 2.48 -2.17 -9.74
N VAL A 130 2.69 -3.42 -10.18
CA VAL A 130 3.23 -4.49 -9.33
C VAL A 130 4.67 -4.16 -8.91
N LEU A 131 5.47 -3.53 -9.80
CA LEU A 131 6.81 -3.05 -9.45
C LEU A 131 6.75 -1.92 -8.42
N ALA A 132 5.84 -0.94 -8.58
CA ALA A 132 5.63 0.11 -7.58
C ALA A 132 5.26 -0.48 -6.21
N THR A 133 4.35 -1.47 -6.20
CA THR A 133 3.98 -2.19 -4.97
C THR A 133 5.18 -2.90 -4.34
N ALA A 134 6.03 -3.51 -5.14
CA ALA A 134 7.23 -4.18 -4.65
C ALA A 134 8.26 -3.19 -4.06
N LEU A 135 8.43 -2.01 -4.68
CA LEU A 135 9.28 -0.93 -4.16
C LEU A 135 8.71 -0.33 -2.86
N PHE A 136 7.38 -0.22 -2.75
CA PHE A 136 6.71 0.22 -1.51
C PHE A 136 7.03 -0.70 -0.32
N PHE A 137 7.15 -2.02 -0.51
CA PHE A 137 7.62 -2.90 0.56
C PHE A 137 9.08 -2.61 0.96
N GLY A 138 9.92 -2.19 0.01
CA GLY A 138 11.28 -1.72 0.31
C GLY A 138 11.26 -0.45 1.17
N ASP A 139 10.40 0.50 0.84
CA ASP A 139 10.16 1.70 1.63
C ASP A 139 9.65 1.37 3.03
N ALA A 140 8.66 0.48 3.16
CA ALA A 140 8.09 0.06 4.44
C ALA A 140 9.11 -0.59 5.41
N ILE A 141 10.25 -1.06 4.90
CA ILE A 141 11.37 -1.57 5.72
C ILE A 141 12.28 -0.42 6.15
N ILE A 142 12.55 0.54 5.26
CA ILE A 142 13.56 1.59 5.50
C ILE A 142 13.00 2.68 6.41
N THR A 143 11.75 3.11 6.19
CA THR A 143 11.12 4.23 6.90
C THR A 143 11.14 4.07 8.42
N PRO A 144 10.75 2.93 9.04
CA PRO A 144 10.84 2.75 10.49
C PRO A 144 12.29 2.83 11.02
N ALA A 145 13.24 2.24 10.29
CA ALA A 145 14.66 2.26 10.67
C ALA A 145 15.22 3.68 10.63
N MET A 146 14.99 4.40 9.53
CA MET A 146 15.48 5.75 9.29
C MET A 146 14.89 6.74 10.30
N SER A 147 13.57 6.74 10.46
CA SER A 147 12.88 7.70 11.33
C SER A 147 13.25 7.52 12.80
N VAL A 148 13.27 6.28 13.29
CA VAL A 148 13.60 6.01 14.69
C VAL A 148 15.09 6.30 14.97
N LEU A 149 16.02 5.90 14.08
CA LEU A 149 17.43 6.21 14.25
C LEU A 149 17.68 7.72 14.28
N SER A 150 17.11 8.48 13.33
CA SER A 150 17.31 9.94 13.27
C SER A 150 16.77 10.67 14.51
N ALA A 151 15.65 10.21 15.07
CA ALA A 151 15.10 10.75 16.31
C ALA A 151 16.01 10.43 17.52
N VAL A 152 16.44 9.18 17.65
CA VAL A 152 17.29 8.72 18.76
C VAL A 152 18.70 9.34 18.68
N GLU A 153 19.24 9.57 17.46
CA GLU A 153 20.49 10.31 17.27
C GLU A 153 20.47 11.70 17.94
N GLY A 154 19.28 12.30 18.09
CA GLY A 154 19.13 13.56 18.81
C GLY A 154 19.62 13.53 20.26
N ILE A 155 19.69 12.35 20.88
CA ILE A 155 20.20 12.23 22.26
C ILE A 155 21.68 12.61 22.35
N THR A 156 22.44 12.44 21.27
CA THR A 156 23.88 12.80 21.20
C THR A 156 24.11 14.30 21.25
N VAL A 157 23.12 15.10 20.88
CA VAL A 157 23.13 16.56 20.98
C VAL A 157 22.95 17.00 22.44
N VAL A 158 22.30 16.20 23.25
CA VAL A 158 22.10 16.43 24.69
C VAL A 158 23.31 15.94 25.47
N GLU A 159 23.78 14.72 25.18
CA GLU A 159 24.92 14.09 25.85
C GLU A 159 25.69 13.22 24.84
N ALA A 160 26.85 13.69 24.40
CA ALA A 160 27.66 13.01 23.38
C ALA A 160 28.12 11.59 23.77
N ARG A 161 28.23 11.31 25.09
CA ARG A 161 28.57 9.96 25.59
C ARG A 161 27.50 8.90 25.28
N MET A 162 26.30 9.33 24.92
CA MET A 162 25.18 8.40 24.58
C MET A 162 25.26 7.85 23.14
N GLN A 163 26.26 8.27 22.34
CA GLN A 163 26.46 7.76 20.96
C GLN A 163 26.41 6.22 20.86
N PRO A 164 27.07 5.42 21.72
CA PRO A 164 27.00 3.96 21.64
C PRO A 164 25.61 3.39 21.97
N MET A 165 24.75 4.17 22.62
CA MET A 165 23.41 3.74 23.02
C MET A 165 22.34 3.98 21.95
N VAL A 166 22.65 4.73 20.88
CA VAL A 166 21.70 5.08 19.82
C VAL A 166 21.12 3.82 19.17
N VAL A 167 21.97 2.91 18.70
CA VAL A 167 21.54 1.66 18.05
C VAL A 167 20.76 0.74 19.02
N PRO A 168 21.25 0.46 20.25
CA PRO A 168 20.48 -0.31 21.23
C PRO A 168 19.10 0.28 21.56
N ILE A 169 19.00 1.61 21.73
CA ILE A 169 17.72 2.27 22.02
C ILE A 169 16.79 2.16 20.81
N ALA A 170 17.28 2.41 19.60
CA ALA A 170 16.49 2.28 18.37
C ALA A 170 15.96 0.84 18.20
N ILE A 171 16.80 -0.17 18.42
CA ILE A 171 16.41 -1.58 18.39
C ILE A 171 15.31 -1.87 19.44
N ALA A 172 15.46 -1.38 20.67
CA ALA A 172 14.47 -1.60 21.72
C ALA A 172 13.11 -0.98 21.35
N ILE A 173 13.11 0.24 20.79
CA ILE A 173 11.90 0.94 20.35
C ILE A 173 11.22 0.16 19.21
N LEU A 174 11.98 -0.21 18.18
CA LEU A 174 11.46 -0.93 17.02
C LEU A 174 10.94 -2.31 17.41
N LEU A 175 11.68 -3.06 18.24
CA LEU A 175 11.24 -4.34 18.75
C LEU A 175 9.92 -4.22 19.52
N ALA A 176 9.82 -3.24 20.42
CA ALA A 176 8.58 -2.97 21.15
C ALA A 176 7.44 -2.65 20.18
N LEU A 177 7.68 -1.79 19.17
CA LEU A 177 6.70 -1.40 18.17
C LEU A 177 6.12 -2.63 17.44
N PHE A 178 6.95 -3.50 16.91
CA PHE A 178 6.52 -4.70 16.18
C PHE A 178 5.85 -5.76 17.08
N LEU A 179 6.28 -5.90 18.34
CA LEU A 179 5.65 -6.80 19.31
C LEU A 179 4.24 -6.34 19.70
N PHE A 180 4.01 -5.03 19.76
CA PHE A 180 2.68 -4.49 20.13
C PHE A 180 1.68 -4.45 18.96
N GLN A 181 2.11 -4.67 17.72
CA GLN A 181 1.23 -4.65 16.54
C GLN A 181 0.01 -5.58 16.66
N SER A 182 0.20 -6.78 17.21
CA SER A 182 -0.86 -7.79 17.33
C SER A 182 -2.02 -7.38 18.25
N ARG A 183 -1.79 -6.41 19.16
CA ARG A 183 -2.82 -5.91 20.11
C ARG A 183 -3.75 -4.87 19.52
N GLY A 184 -3.47 -4.44 18.29
CA GLY A 184 -4.24 -3.40 17.58
C GLY A 184 -3.91 -1.99 18.03
N THR A 185 -4.08 -1.06 17.10
CA THR A 185 -3.74 0.36 17.30
C THR A 185 -4.95 1.24 17.60
N ALA A 186 -6.18 0.66 17.67
CA ALA A 186 -7.42 1.41 17.85
C ALA A 186 -7.42 2.34 19.06
N ARG A 187 -6.93 1.86 20.20
CA ARG A 187 -6.88 2.66 21.44
C ARG A 187 -5.75 3.68 21.43
N VAL A 188 -4.61 3.31 20.86
CA VAL A 188 -3.42 4.17 20.83
C VAL A 188 -3.55 5.20 19.71
N GLY A 189 -4.22 4.87 18.62
CA GLY A 189 -4.45 5.76 17.47
C GLY A 189 -5.22 7.05 17.83
N ALA A 190 -6.06 7.02 18.84
CA ALA A 190 -6.74 8.22 19.34
C ALA A 190 -5.77 9.27 19.93
N ILE A 191 -4.59 8.82 20.38
CA ILE A 191 -3.55 9.68 20.99
C ILE A 191 -2.57 10.17 19.90
N PHE A 192 -2.48 9.48 18.77
CA PHE A 192 -1.54 9.80 17.69
C PHE A 192 -1.76 11.21 17.12
N GLY A 193 -3.01 11.55 16.80
CA GLY A 193 -3.36 12.88 16.28
C GLY A 193 -2.87 14.02 17.20
N PRO A 194 -3.25 14.05 18.48
CA PRO A 194 -2.78 15.06 19.42
C PRO A 194 -1.25 15.15 19.54
N ILE A 195 -0.53 14.03 19.62
CA ILE A 195 0.94 14.03 19.73
C ILE A 195 1.56 14.65 18.46
N VAL A 196 1.11 14.23 17.28
CA VAL A 196 1.65 14.75 16.02
C VAL A 196 1.25 16.21 15.78
N LEU A 197 0.08 16.64 16.26
CA LEU A 197 -0.29 18.06 16.28
C LEU A 197 0.68 18.90 17.11
N VAL A 198 1.00 18.45 18.33
CA VAL A 198 2.00 19.12 19.19
C VAL A 198 3.37 19.12 18.51
N TYR A 199 3.73 18.03 17.84
CA TYR A 199 4.97 17.95 17.09
C TYR A 199 5.02 18.97 15.96
N PHE A 200 4.00 19.08 15.10
CA PHE A 200 3.96 20.11 14.03
C PHE A 200 3.94 21.55 14.59
N ALA A 201 3.24 21.78 15.68
CA ALA A 201 3.28 23.07 16.35
C ALA A 201 4.70 23.41 16.86
N THR A 202 5.41 22.42 17.41
CA THR A 202 6.80 22.56 17.84
C THR A 202 7.72 22.84 16.65
N LEU A 203 7.54 22.14 15.52
CA LEU A 203 8.28 22.44 14.27
C LEU A 203 8.13 23.90 13.85
N ALA A 204 6.89 24.41 13.86
CA ALA A 204 6.61 25.78 13.49
C ALA A 204 7.22 26.79 14.47
N VAL A 205 7.09 26.58 15.79
CA VAL A 205 7.65 27.46 16.82
C VAL A 205 9.18 27.54 16.72
N LEU A 206 9.86 26.40 16.62
CA LEU A 206 11.31 26.35 16.47
C LEU A 206 11.75 27.04 15.17
N GLY A 207 11.04 26.81 14.07
CA GLY A 207 11.32 27.46 12.80
C GLY A 207 11.15 28.98 12.87
N ILE A 208 10.04 29.49 13.42
CA ILE A 208 9.80 30.92 13.59
C ILE A 208 10.90 31.58 14.43
N ASN A 209 11.27 30.95 15.55
CA ASN A 209 12.30 31.50 16.42
C ASN A 209 13.63 31.69 15.70
N ASN A 210 14.07 30.73 14.88
CA ASN A 210 15.30 30.81 14.11
C ASN A 210 15.18 31.75 12.90
N ILE A 211 14.02 31.84 12.25
CA ILE A 211 13.77 32.82 11.18
C ILE A 211 13.85 34.24 11.73
N MET A 212 13.34 34.49 12.95
CA MET A 212 13.42 35.82 13.58
C MET A 212 14.89 36.27 13.82
N ALA A 213 15.78 35.31 14.05
CA ALA A 213 17.22 35.62 14.15
C ALA A 213 17.86 35.98 12.79
N TYR A 214 17.34 35.46 11.69
CA TYR A 214 17.81 35.73 10.33
C TYR A 214 16.64 35.81 9.31
N PRO A 215 15.86 36.91 9.31
CA PRO A 215 14.65 37.03 8.46
C PRO A 215 14.92 37.01 6.95
N ALA A 216 16.17 37.35 6.53
CA ALA A 216 16.55 37.34 5.12
C ALA A 216 16.37 35.95 4.46
N ILE A 217 16.35 34.86 5.26
CA ILE A 217 16.14 33.50 4.75
C ILE A 217 14.79 33.33 4.02
N LEU A 218 13.78 34.14 4.32
CA LEU A 218 12.48 34.11 3.64
C LEU A 218 12.59 34.39 2.14
N THR A 219 13.63 35.10 1.70
CA THR A 219 13.85 35.34 0.27
C THR A 219 14.16 34.06 -0.49
N ALA A 220 14.61 32.98 0.19
CA ALA A 220 14.83 31.66 -0.40
C ALA A 220 13.55 30.99 -0.95
N LEU A 221 12.35 31.50 -0.62
CA LEU A 221 11.10 31.05 -1.24
C LEU A 221 11.03 31.42 -2.74
N ASN A 222 11.82 32.41 -3.19
CA ASN A 222 11.90 32.77 -4.60
C ASN A 222 12.58 31.63 -5.40
N PRO A 223 11.93 31.06 -6.45
CA PRO A 223 12.47 29.97 -7.24
C PRO A 223 13.81 30.30 -7.93
N TRP A 224 14.11 31.60 -8.08
CA TRP A 224 15.37 32.04 -8.66
C TRP A 224 16.59 31.51 -7.91
N TYR A 225 16.51 31.33 -6.58
CA TYR A 225 17.62 30.76 -5.81
C TYR A 225 17.89 29.29 -6.16
N ALA A 226 16.85 28.48 -6.40
CA ALA A 226 16.99 27.13 -6.92
C ALA A 226 17.66 27.15 -8.31
N VAL A 227 17.17 27.99 -9.21
CA VAL A 227 17.73 28.14 -10.57
C VAL A 227 19.19 28.61 -10.49
N LYS A 228 19.49 29.63 -9.66
CA LYS A 228 20.86 30.12 -9.47
C LYS A 228 21.80 29.03 -8.95
N PHE A 229 21.34 28.19 -8.02
CA PHE A 229 22.14 27.08 -7.51
C PHE A 229 22.43 26.04 -8.59
N VAL A 230 21.40 25.65 -9.39
CA VAL A 230 21.56 24.70 -10.49
C VAL A 230 22.51 25.24 -11.56
N LEU A 231 22.42 26.53 -11.92
CA LEU A 231 23.30 27.14 -12.91
C LEU A 231 24.74 27.35 -12.40
N ALA A 232 24.90 27.70 -11.13
CA ALA A 232 26.24 27.94 -10.55
C ALA A 232 27.00 26.63 -10.29
N MET A 233 26.30 25.57 -9.87
CA MET A 233 26.89 24.30 -9.46
C MET A 233 26.05 23.10 -9.96
N PRO A 234 25.98 22.85 -11.28
CA PRO A 234 25.03 21.88 -11.85
C PRO A 234 25.23 20.46 -11.33
N ALA A 235 26.47 19.98 -11.19
CA ALA A 235 26.76 18.65 -10.66
C ALA A 235 26.36 18.52 -9.19
N ALA A 236 26.71 19.50 -8.36
CA ALA A 236 26.36 19.52 -6.94
C ALA A 236 24.84 19.63 -6.74
N ALA A 237 24.16 20.46 -7.52
CA ALA A 237 22.71 20.60 -7.49
C ALA A 237 22.00 19.30 -7.91
N PHE A 238 22.49 18.62 -8.96
CA PHE A 238 21.95 17.33 -9.37
C PHE A 238 22.10 16.28 -8.26
N LEU A 239 23.26 16.16 -7.64
CA LEU A 239 23.48 15.23 -6.54
C LEU A 239 22.66 15.59 -5.29
N ALA A 240 22.48 16.90 -5.01
CA ALA A 240 21.62 17.37 -3.93
C ALA A 240 20.16 16.97 -4.10
N LEU A 241 19.64 16.85 -5.34
CA LEU A 241 18.27 16.38 -5.58
C LEU A 241 17.99 15.03 -4.92
N GLY A 242 18.97 14.11 -4.92
CA GLY A 242 18.84 12.81 -4.27
C GLY A 242 18.71 12.87 -2.74
N SER A 243 19.02 14.00 -2.10
CA SER A 243 18.78 14.22 -0.67
C SER A 243 17.61 15.17 -0.44
N VAL A 244 17.41 16.17 -1.31
CA VAL A 244 16.23 17.06 -1.27
C VAL A 244 14.91 16.27 -1.33
N VAL A 245 14.87 15.19 -2.12
CA VAL A 245 13.66 14.35 -2.21
C VAL A 245 13.28 13.69 -0.88
N LEU A 246 14.23 13.52 0.04
CA LEU A 246 13.94 13.01 1.39
C LEU A 246 12.95 13.91 2.15
N ALA A 247 12.87 15.20 1.81
CA ALA A 247 11.92 16.11 2.41
C ALA A 247 10.46 15.83 2.01
N VAL A 248 10.22 15.04 0.96
CA VAL A 248 8.89 14.72 0.44
C VAL A 248 8.58 13.21 0.47
N THR A 249 9.42 12.42 1.15
CA THR A 249 9.11 11.00 1.42
C THR A 249 7.82 10.90 2.23
N GLY A 250 7.04 9.85 2.00
CA GLY A 250 5.70 9.70 2.56
C GLY A 250 4.59 10.41 1.76
N ALA A 251 4.92 11.09 0.64
CA ALA A 251 3.91 11.66 -0.25
C ALA A 251 3.03 10.58 -0.90
N GLU A 252 3.57 9.40 -1.17
CA GLU A 252 2.85 8.22 -1.65
C GLU A 252 1.89 7.65 -0.61
N ALA A 253 2.22 7.76 0.68
CA ALA A 253 1.33 7.35 1.77
C ALA A 253 0.04 8.16 1.79
N LEU A 254 0.06 9.46 1.41
CA LEU A 254 -1.13 10.29 1.24
C LEU A 254 -2.16 9.65 0.31
N TYR A 255 -1.68 9.04 -0.75
CA TYR A 255 -2.52 8.38 -1.74
C TYR A 255 -2.93 6.97 -1.29
N ALA A 256 -2.04 6.23 -0.67
CA ALA A 256 -2.33 4.88 -0.15
C ALA A 256 -3.39 4.91 0.97
N ASP A 257 -3.30 5.86 1.90
CA ASP A 257 -4.19 5.96 3.07
C ASP A 257 -5.47 6.76 2.80
N MET A 258 -5.70 7.18 1.56
CA MET A 258 -6.88 7.97 1.19
C MET A 258 -8.20 7.26 1.52
N GLY A 259 -8.22 5.92 1.45
CA GLY A 259 -9.40 5.11 1.77
C GLY A 259 -9.86 5.25 3.23
N HIS A 260 -8.95 5.51 4.15
CA HIS A 260 -9.27 5.59 5.58
C HIS A 260 -9.82 6.95 6.01
N PHE A 261 -9.35 8.04 5.43
CA PHE A 261 -9.66 9.41 5.86
C PHE A 261 -10.47 10.20 4.84
N GLY A 262 -10.39 9.81 3.58
CA GLY A 262 -10.97 10.58 2.48
C GLY A 262 -10.10 11.76 2.04
N ARG A 263 -10.34 12.22 0.81
CA ARG A 263 -9.54 13.27 0.16
C ARG A 263 -9.61 14.62 0.88
N ASN A 264 -10.80 15.06 1.32
CA ASN A 264 -11.00 16.40 1.87
C ASN A 264 -10.32 16.62 3.23
N PRO A 265 -10.39 15.69 4.22
CA PRO A 265 -9.65 15.78 5.47
C PRO A 265 -8.13 15.83 5.27
N ILE A 266 -7.59 15.01 4.37
CA ILE A 266 -6.15 15.00 4.05
C ILE A 266 -5.74 16.36 3.45
N ARG A 267 -6.50 16.91 2.51
CA ARG A 267 -6.22 18.23 1.92
C ARG A 267 -6.29 19.35 2.96
N LEU A 268 -7.29 19.32 3.84
CA LEU A 268 -7.40 20.30 4.92
C LEU A 268 -6.18 20.26 5.83
N ALA A 269 -5.78 19.06 6.29
CA ALA A 269 -4.62 18.88 7.15
C ALA A 269 -3.33 19.37 6.48
N TRP A 270 -3.15 19.07 5.18
CA TRP A 270 -2.00 19.50 4.40
C TRP A 270 -1.86 21.02 4.35
N PHE A 271 -2.91 21.71 3.85
CA PHE A 271 -2.83 23.15 3.62
C PHE A 271 -2.89 23.99 4.90
N ALA A 272 -3.66 23.54 5.90
CA ALA A 272 -3.84 24.31 7.12
C ALA A 272 -2.71 24.17 8.15
N LEU A 273 -2.03 23.01 8.18
CA LEU A 273 -1.05 22.73 9.23
C LEU A 273 0.28 22.18 8.69
N VAL A 274 0.25 21.08 7.93
CA VAL A 274 1.46 20.30 7.67
C VAL A 274 2.42 21.05 6.76
N LEU A 275 1.96 21.53 5.61
CA LEU A 275 2.79 22.30 4.69
C LEU A 275 3.38 23.58 5.34
N PRO A 276 2.60 24.45 6.02
CA PRO A 276 3.15 25.60 6.71
C PRO A 276 4.19 25.23 7.76
N ALA A 277 3.91 24.23 8.61
CA ALA A 277 4.82 23.84 9.68
C ALA A 277 6.14 23.30 9.13
N LEU A 278 6.11 22.45 8.10
CA LEU A 278 7.31 21.93 7.45
C LEU A 278 8.14 23.04 6.80
N MET A 279 7.49 23.95 6.06
CA MET A 279 8.17 25.04 5.39
C MET A 279 8.85 25.99 6.38
N ILE A 280 8.14 26.37 7.44
CA ILE A 280 8.69 27.21 8.50
C ILE A 280 9.89 26.50 9.18
N ASN A 281 9.81 25.19 9.37
CA ASN A 281 10.90 24.43 9.98
C ASN A 281 12.15 24.40 9.07
N TYR A 282 12.00 24.08 7.77
CA TYR A 282 13.15 24.06 6.85
C TYR A 282 13.79 25.44 6.67
N LEU A 283 12.96 26.51 6.61
CA LEU A 283 13.48 27.88 6.63
C LEU A 283 14.25 28.18 7.93
N GLY A 284 13.73 27.71 9.08
CA GLY A 284 14.41 27.85 10.38
C GLY A 284 15.74 27.11 10.43
N GLN A 285 15.82 25.88 9.91
CA GLN A 285 17.08 25.13 9.81
C GLN A 285 18.08 25.88 8.92
N GLY A 286 17.63 26.43 7.79
CA GLY A 286 18.48 27.24 6.93
C GLY A 286 18.95 28.55 7.55
N ALA A 287 18.07 29.23 8.30
CA ALA A 287 18.44 30.42 9.07
C ALA A 287 19.51 30.11 10.11
N LEU A 288 19.31 28.99 10.86
CA LEU A 288 20.31 28.53 11.84
C LEU A 288 21.66 28.27 11.19
N LEU A 289 21.72 27.52 10.09
CA LEU A 289 23.00 27.19 9.43
C LEU A 289 23.66 28.39 8.76
N THR A 290 22.92 29.44 8.43
CA THR A 290 23.51 30.69 7.90
C THR A 290 24.22 31.46 8.99
N VAL A 291 23.72 31.43 10.23
CA VAL A 291 24.31 32.14 11.38
C VAL A 291 25.33 31.24 12.10
N HIS A 292 25.04 29.95 12.23
CA HIS A 292 25.79 28.94 12.97
C HIS A 292 26.12 27.73 12.10
N PRO A 293 27.10 27.78 11.20
CA PRO A 293 27.48 26.67 10.33
C PRO A 293 27.87 25.38 11.08
N GLU A 294 28.37 25.50 12.30
CA GLU A 294 28.68 24.39 13.19
C GLU A 294 27.49 23.55 13.59
N ALA A 295 26.26 24.09 13.46
CA ALA A 295 25.04 23.37 13.73
C ALA A 295 24.72 22.29 12.68
N LEU A 296 25.53 22.14 11.63
CA LEU A 296 25.36 21.11 10.59
C LEU A 296 25.39 19.69 11.16
N ALA A 297 26.05 19.45 12.28
CA ALA A 297 26.10 18.15 12.93
C ALA A 297 24.66 17.58 13.19
N ASN A 298 23.73 18.44 13.63
CA ASN A 298 22.32 18.09 13.78
C ASN A 298 21.46 19.38 13.80
N PRO A 299 21.15 19.96 12.65
CA PRO A 299 20.49 21.26 12.57
C PRO A 299 19.09 21.24 13.22
N PHE A 300 18.36 20.16 13.12
CA PHE A 300 17.02 20.05 13.67
C PHE A 300 16.99 20.22 15.20
N PHE A 301 17.79 19.45 15.94
CA PHE A 301 17.78 19.50 17.41
C PHE A 301 18.49 20.76 17.94
N LEU A 302 19.43 21.29 17.17
CA LEU A 302 20.17 22.52 17.55
C LEU A 302 19.35 23.80 17.32
N MET A 303 18.20 23.75 16.62
CA MET A 303 17.25 24.86 16.62
C MET A 303 16.64 25.12 18.01
N ALA A 304 16.61 24.12 18.87
CA ALA A 304 16.03 24.23 20.20
C ALA A 304 17.05 24.78 21.22
N PRO A 305 16.61 25.62 22.17
CA PRO A 305 17.42 26.00 23.31
C PRO A 305 17.78 24.77 24.16
N GLU A 306 18.89 24.82 24.89
CA GLU A 306 19.45 23.67 25.61
C GLU A 306 18.43 22.92 26.50
N TRP A 307 17.61 23.67 27.25
CA TRP A 307 16.60 23.10 28.14
C TRP A 307 15.51 22.34 27.40
N ALA A 308 15.26 22.67 26.11
CA ALA A 308 14.20 22.07 25.30
C ALA A 308 14.69 20.90 24.43
N ARG A 309 16.02 20.67 24.32
CA ARG A 309 16.58 19.62 23.46
C ARG A 309 16.11 18.23 23.86
N LEU A 310 16.17 17.88 25.16
CA LEU A 310 15.72 16.57 25.64
C LEU A 310 14.20 16.36 25.46
N PRO A 311 13.32 17.29 25.85
CA PRO A 311 11.90 17.22 25.51
C PRO A 311 11.64 17.06 23.99
N LEU A 312 12.40 17.75 23.14
CA LEU A 312 12.28 17.64 21.69
C LEU A 312 12.68 16.25 21.18
N VAL A 313 13.75 15.65 21.73
CA VAL A 313 14.15 14.27 21.40
C VAL A 313 13.03 13.28 21.75
N VAL A 314 12.43 13.42 22.91
CA VAL A 314 11.30 12.57 23.34
C VAL A 314 10.11 12.74 22.40
N LEU A 315 9.74 13.99 22.10
CA LEU A 315 8.61 14.28 21.22
C LEU A 315 8.86 13.79 19.78
N ALA A 316 10.07 14.00 19.25
CA ALA A 316 10.47 13.48 17.93
C ALA A 316 10.44 11.94 17.90
N THR A 317 10.94 11.28 18.96
CA THR A 317 10.87 9.81 19.07
C THR A 317 9.44 9.30 19.08
N LEU A 318 8.53 9.96 19.81
CA LEU A 318 7.10 9.60 19.78
C LEU A 318 6.50 9.81 18.39
N ALA A 319 6.84 10.91 17.72
CA ALA A 319 6.38 11.18 16.36
C ALA A 319 6.89 10.10 15.37
N THR A 320 8.16 9.68 15.48
CA THR A 320 8.73 8.63 14.62
C THR A 320 8.16 7.23 14.90
N ILE A 321 7.80 6.92 16.15
CA ILE A 321 7.07 5.69 16.49
C ILE A 321 5.70 5.70 15.81
N ILE A 322 4.99 6.82 15.83
CA ILE A 322 3.68 6.98 15.17
C ILE A 322 3.81 6.86 13.65
N ALA A 323 4.80 7.53 13.05
CA ALA A 323 5.10 7.43 11.64
C ALA A 323 5.41 5.99 11.20
N SER A 324 6.28 5.30 11.95
CA SER A 324 6.62 3.89 11.71
C SER A 324 5.40 2.98 11.81
N GLN A 325 4.51 3.24 12.80
CA GLN A 325 3.25 2.53 12.96
C GLN A 325 2.35 2.67 11.73
N ALA A 326 2.24 3.88 11.19
CA ALA A 326 1.42 4.16 10.02
C ALA A 326 1.94 3.40 8.78
N VAL A 327 3.24 3.43 8.53
CA VAL A 327 3.86 2.72 7.39
C VAL A 327 3.71 1.21 7.51
N ILE A 328 3.88 0.61 8.71
CA ILE A 328 3.67 -0.82 8.95
C ILE A 328 2.21 -1.20 8.68
N SER A 329 1.24 -0.38 9.15
CA SER A 329 -0.19 -0.60 8.88
C SER A 329 -0.51 -0.47 7.39
N GLY A 330 0.11 0.48 6.70
CA GLY A 330 0.04 0.63 5.24
C GLY A 330 0.53 -0.62 4.52
N ALA A 331 1.64 -1.23 4.96
CA ALA A 331 2.15 -2.47 4.39
C ALA A 331 1.17 -3.65 4.58
N PHE A 332 0.44 -3.73 5.71
CA PHE A 332 -0.62 -4.72 5.87
C PHE A 332 -1.78 -4.48 4.91
N SER A 333 -2.23 -3.23 4.74
CA SER A 333 -3.31 -2.87 3.82
C SER A 333 -2.96 -3.20 2.37
N VAL A 334 -1.75 -2.85 1.94
CA VAL A 334 -1.24 -3.19 0.59
C VAL A 334 -1.12 -4.71 0.41
N THR A 335 -0.69 -5.44 1.45
CA THR A 335 -0.64 -6.91 1.42
C THR A 335 -2.04 -7.51 1.27
N GLN A 336 -3.05 -7.01 2.00
CA GLN A 336 -4.44 -7.45 1.88
C GLN A 336 -4.95 -7.22 0.45
N GLN A 337 -4.74 -6.03 -0.10
CA GLN A 337 -5.10 -5.73 -1.49
C GLN A 337 -4.41 -6.68 -2.48
N ALA A 338 -3.11 -6.95 -2.28
CA ALA A 338 -2.35 -7.85 -3.14
C ALA A 338 -2.86 -9.30 -3.07
N ILE A 339 -3.28 -9.79 -1.89
CA ILE A 339 -3.91 -11.11 -1.71
C ILE A 339 -5.24 -11.16 -2.46
N GLN A 340 -6.10 -10.17 -2.25
CA GLN A 340 -7.45 -10.14 -2.82
C GLN A 340 -7.39 -9.99 -4.35
N LEU A 341 -6.54 -9.12 -4.87
CA LEU A 341 -6.31 -8.95 -6.32
C LEU A 341 -5.54 -10.13 -6.95
N GLY A 342 -5.03 -11.06 -6.14
CA GLY A 342 -4.42 -12.29 -6.60
C GLY A 342 -2.96 -12.19 -7.00
N PHE A 343 -2.24 -11.24 -6.44
CA PHE A 343 -0.79 -11.07 -6.58
C PHE A 343 0.00 -11.76 -5.45
N LEU A 344 -0.65 -12.10 -4.33
CA LEU A 344 -0.04 -12.85 -3.22
C LEU A 344 -0.87 -14.07 -2.83
N PRO A 345 -0.25 -15.09 -2.22
CA PRO A 345 -0.98 -16.21 -1.63
C PRO A 345 -1.88 -15.74 -0.48
N ARG A 346 -2.86 -16.54 -0.14
CA ARG A 346 -3.67 -16.34 1.05
C ARG A 346 -2.77 -16.39 2.29
N MET A 347 -2.88 -15.37 3.13
CA MET A 347 -2.19 -15.26 4.42
C MET A 347 -3.21 -15.02 5.51
N LYS A 348 -2.87 -15.39 6.74
CA LYS A 348 -3.70 -15.12 7.91
C LYS A 348 -3.82 -13.62 8.13
N ILE A 349 -5.04 -13.10 8.03
CA ILE A 349 -5.38 -11.71 8.31
C ILE A 349 -6.18 -11.69 9.62
N VAL A 350 -5.68 -10.94 10.60
CA VAL A 350 -6.32 -10.79 11.90
C VAL A 350 -6.88 -9.38 12.00
N HIS A 351 -8.18 -9.25 12.19
CA HIS A 351 -8.82 -7.96 12.46
C HIS A 351 -8.60 -7.60 13.93
N THR A 352 -7.92 -6.49 14.18
CA THR A 352 -7.56 -6.05 15.53
C THR A 352 -8.59 -5.14 16.17
N SER A 353 -9.60 -4.69 15.42
CA SER A 353 -10.72 -3.88 15.91
C SER A 353 -12.04 -4.34 15.31
N ALA A 354 -13.07 -4.46 16.14
CA ALA A 354 -14.43 -4.77 15.67
C ALA A 354 -15.18 -3.52 15.15
N SER A 355 -14.73 -2.31 15.50
CA SER A 355 -15.41 -1.05 15.19
C SER A 355 -14.68 -0.18 14.18
N ALA A 356 -13.39 -0.40 13.95
CA ALA A 356 -12.60 0.34 12.99
C ALA A 356 -12.26 -0.57 11.79
N PHE A 357 -13.00 -0.41 10.69
CA PHE A 357 -12.68 -1.06 9.42
C PHE A 357 -11.27 -0.67 8.98
N GLY A 358 -10.48 -1.65 8.50
CA GLY A 358 -9.12 -1.42 7.99
C GLY A 358 -8.01 -1.60 9.02
N GLN A 359 -8.30 -1.83 10.30
CA GLN A 359 -7.26 -2.20 11.27
C GLN A 359 -7.00 -3.71 11.22
N ILE A 360 -6.02 -4.06 10.42
CA ILE A 360 -5.61 -5.44 10.18
C ILE A 360 -4.18 -5.70 10.65
N TYR A 361 -3.91 -6.93 10.99
CA TYR A 361 -2.59 -7.44 11.36
C TYR A 361 -2.31 -8.71 10.56
N ILE A 362 -1.16 -8.75 9.89
CA ILE A 362 -0.71 -9.91 9.12
C ILE A 362 0.59 -10.42 9.74
N PRO A 363 0.55 -11.52 10.53
CA PRO A 363 1.71 -11.99 11.28
C PRO A 363 2.94 -12.23 10.42
N ALA A 364 2.79 -12.86 9.26
CA ALA A 364 3.90 -13.17 8.35
C ALA A 364 4.62 -11.90 7.89
N VAL A 365 3.86 -10.87 7.49
CA VAL A 365 4.42 -9.59 7.05
C VAL A 365 5.10 -8.86 8.22
N ASN A 366 4.45 -8.83 9.38
CA ASN A 366 4.99 -8.18 10.58
C ASN A 366 6.37 -8.71 10.96
N TRP A 367 6.50 -10.05 11.07
CA TRP A 367 7.76 -10.67 11.44
C TRP A 367 8.82 -10.53 10.37
N THR A 368 8.44 -10.61 9.09
CA THR A 368 9.37 -10.38 7.98
C THR A 368 9.89 -8.94 7.99
N LEU A 369 9.01 -7.95 8.16
CA LEU A 369 9.41 -6.55 8.29
C LEU A 369 10.32 -6.34 9.49
N LEU A 370 9.99 -6.90 10.67
CA LEU A 370 10.85 -6.80 11.86
C LEU A 370 12.26 -7.30 11.57
N VAL A 371 12.40 -8.50 11.02
CA VAL A 371 13.73 -9.09 10.72
C VAL A 371 14.52 -8.19 9.77
N LEU A 372 13.89 -7.69 8.70
CA LEU A 372 14.54 -6.84 7.72
C LEU A 372 14.89 -5.45 8.28
N VAL A 373 14.01 -4.86 9.08
CA VAL A 373 14.27 -3.59 9.79
C VAL A 373 15.44 -3.74 10.77
N MET A 374 15.48 -4.83 11.56
CA MET A 374 16.60 -5.12 12.46
C MET A 374 17.92 -5.28 11.69
N PHE A 375 17.88 -6.01 10.56
CA PHE A 375 19.04 -6.17 9.70
C PHE A 375 19.56 -4.81 9.18
N LEU A 376 18.66 -3.89 8.80
CA LEU A 376 19.04 -2.54 8.38
C LEU A 376 19.66 -1.74 9.50
N VAL A 377 19.05 -1.71 10.68
CA VAL A 377 19.55 -0.93 11.82
C VAL A 377 20.94 -1.41 12.25
N LEU A 378 21.14 -2.73 12.28
CA LEU A 378 22.44 -3.31 12.63
C LEU A 378 23.50 -3.14 11.53
N GLY A 379 23.10 -3.19 10.27
CA GLY A 379 24.00 -3.07 9.12
C GLY A 379 24.46 -1.63 8.86
N PHE A 380 23.52 -0.70 8.89
CA PHE A 380 23.81 0.72 8.56
C PHE A 380 24.17 1.59 9.77
N GLN A 381 23.65 1.30 10.96
CA GLN A 381 23.95 1.90 12.27
C GLN A 381 23.65 3.39 12.42
N THR A 382 23.59 4.17 11.35
CA THR A 382 23.32 5.61 11.35
C THR A 382 22.21 5.96 10.36
N SER A 383 21.48 7.05 10.66
CA SER A 383 20.47 7.58 9.74
C SER A 383 21.09 8.05 8.42
N SER A 384 22.28 8.61 8.45
CA SER A 384 22.97 9.09 7.24
C SER A 384 23.32 7.96 6.26
N ASN A 385 23.75 6.80 6.74
CA ASN A 385 23.98 5.65 5.89
C ASN A 385 22.68 5.11 5.28
N LEU A 386 21.57 5.11 6.04
CA LEU A 386 20.25 4.70 5.55
C LEU A 386 19.65 5.67 4.54
N ALA A 387 19.99 6.97 4.63
CA ALA A 387 19.48 7.98 3.70
C ALA A 387 19.83 7.68 2.23
N SER A 388 20.98 7.04 1.98
CA SER A 388 21.39 6.61 0.64
C SER A 388 20.50 5.48 0.08
N ALA A 389 20.02 4.60 0.96
CA ALA A 389 19.09 3.54 0.59
C ALA A 389 17.67 4.07 0.36
N TYR A 390 17.22 5.04 1.13
CA TYR A 390 15.83 5.46 1.21
C TYR A 390 15.32 6.08 -0.09
N GLY A 391 16.04 7.04 -0.65
CA GLY A 391 15.57 7.85 -1.78
C GLY A 391 15.22 7.05 -3.04
N ILE A 392 15.88 5.89 -3.29
CA ILE A 392 15.71 5.17 -4.56
C ILE A 392 14.35 4.42 -4.65
N ALA A 393 13.86 3.85 -3.53
CA ALA A 393 12.57 3.18 -3.50
C ALA A 393 11.43 4.16 -3.74
N VAL A 394 11.44 5.26 -2.99
CA VAL A 394 10.43 6.33 -3.06
C VAL A 394 10.39 6.96 -4.45
N THR A 395 11.54 7.38 -5.00
CA THR A 395 11.57 8.03 -6.33
C THR A 395 11.19 7.07 -7.46
N GLY A 396 11.51 5.78 -7.33
CA GLY A 396 11.08 4.75 -8.26
C GLY A 396 9.56 4.58 -8.26
N THR A 397 8.93 4.50 -7.09
CA THR A 397 7.47 4.44 -6.95
C THR A 397 6.81 5.71 -7.47
N MET A 398 7.34 6.89 -7.12
CA MET A 398 6.83 8.18 -7.60
C MET A 398 6.82 8.30 -9.12
N LEU A 399 7.88 7.85 -9.78
CA LEU A 399 7.98 7.87 -11.25
C LEU A 399 6.94 6.92 -11.88
N ILE A 400 6.78 5.73 -11.33
CA ILE A 400 5.79 4.76 -11.81
C ILE A 400 4.37 5.30 -11.62
N ASP A 401 4.05 5.85 -10.46
CA ASP A 401 2.73 6.47 -10.18
C ASP A 401 2.43 7.60 -11.18
N THR A 402 3.42 8.42 -11.51
CA THR A 402 3.27 9.48 -12.52
C THR A 402 2.95 8.91 -13.90
N LEU A 403 3.60 7.82 -14.31
CA LEU A 403 3.32 7.16 -15.59
C LEU A 403 1.91 6.54 -15.60
N LEU A 404 1.51 5.86 -14.54
CA LEU A 404 0.18 5.24 -14.42
C LEU A 404 -0.93 6.29 -14.40
N VAL A 405 -0.76 7.37 -13.62
CA VAL A 405 -1.72 8.48 -13.59
C VAL A 405 -1.74 9.22 -14.91
N GLY A 406 -0.60 9.34 -15.60
CA GLY A 406 -0.53 9.91 -16.94
C GLY A 406 -1.43 9.17 -17.93
N VAL A 407 -1.42 7.84 -17.90
CA VAL A 407 -2.35 7.01 -18.69
C VAL A 407 -3.80 7.32 -18.31
N LEU A 408 -4.11 7.36 -17.01
CA LEU A 408 -5.45 7.65 -16.51
C LEU A 408 -5.97 9.02 -16.99
N VAL A 409 -5.15 10.06 -16.85
CA VAL A 409 -5.46 11.45 -17.23
C VAL A 409 -5.79 11.54 -18.72
N LEU A 410 -5.00 10.89 -19.58
CA LEU A 410 -5.15 10.98 -21.03
C LEU A 410 -6.26 10.06 -21.56
N THR A 411 -6.43 8.86 -21.00
CA THR A 411 -7.38 7.87 -21.54
C THR A 411 -8.75 7.92 -20.88
N ILE A 412 -8.81 8.10 -19.57
CA ILE A 412 -10.04 8.02 -18.77
C ILE A 412 -10.63 9.39 -18.50
N TRP A 413 -9.83 10.30 -17.93
CA TRP A 413 -10.31 11.67 -17.68
C TRP A 413 -10.39 12.50 -18.95
N ARG A 414 -9.70 12.07 -20.01
CA ARG A 414 -9.70 12.73 -21.31
C ARG A 414 -9.38 14.22 -21.22
N TRP A 415 -8.43 14.57 -20.36
CA TRP A 415 -8.01 15.97 -20.26
C TRP A 415 -7.42 16.42 -21.61
N PRO A 416 -7.64 17.68 -22.00
CA PRO A 416 -7.08 18.20 -23.24
C PRO A 416 -5.57 18.05 -23.26
N ALA A 417 -5.03 17.37 -24.29
CA ALA A 417 -3.61 17.01 -24.38
C ALA A 417 -2.68 18.22 -24.36
N TRP A 418 -3.13 19.37 -24.85
CA TRP A 418 -2.32 20.59 -24.94
C TRP A 418 -1.88 21.14 -23.57
N TRP A 419 -2.62 20.90 -22.50
CA TRP A 419 -2.22 21.29 -21.15
C TRP A 419 -1.89 20.08 -20.24
N ALA A 420 -2.53 18.93 -20.47
CA ALA A 420 -2.23 17.71 -19.71
C ALA A 420 -0.82 17.19 -20.01
N ALA A 421 -0.41 17.19 -21.28
CA ALA A 421 0.91 16.70 -21.64
C ALA A 421 2.07 17.54 -21.04
N PRO A 422 2.07 18.89 -21.07
CA PRO A 422 3.11 19.67 -20.39
C PRO A 422 3.14 19.43 -18.88
N LEU A 423 1.98 19.32 -18.24
CA LEU A 423 1.90 19.06 -16.79
C LEU A 423 2.49 17.69 -16.44
N LEU A 424 2.08 16.65 -17.15
CA LEU A 424 2.58 15.29 -16.95
C LEU A 424 4.06 15.15 -17.30
N ALA A 425 4.51 15.85 -18.35
CA ALA A 425 5.93 15.90 -18.71
C ALA A 425 6.77 16.58 -17.62
N THR A 426 6.24 17.65 -17.00
CA THR A 426 6.90 18.31 -15.87
C THR A 426 7.02 17.35 -14.68
N PHE A 427 5.95 16.65 -14.31
CA PHE A 427 6.00 15.65 -13.23
C PHE A 427 6.99 14.53 -13.54
N ALA A 428 6.93 13.97 -14.75
CA ALA A 428 7.84 12.89 -15.16
C ALA A 428 9.31 13.34 -15.20
N LEU A 429 9.58 14.58 -15.65
CA LEU A 429 10.94 15.13 -15.67
C LEU A 429 11.48 15.32 -14.25
N VAL A 430 10.68 15.85 -13.34
CA VAL A 430 11.05 16.06 -11.93
C VAL A 430 11.31 14.70 -11.25
N ASP A 431 10.39 13.74 -11.39
CA ASP A 431 10.55 12.41 -10.81
C ASP A 431 11.76 11.67 -11.39
N PHE A 432 11.97 11.79 -12.72
CA PHE A 432 13.14 11.21 -13.37
C PHE A 432 14.44 11.82 -12.89
N ALA A 433 14.49 13.14 -12.68
CA ALA A 433 15.67 13.81 -12.14
C ALA A 433 15.98 13.32 -10.72
N TYR A 434 14.98 13.17 -9.86
CA TYR A 434 15.15 12.59 -8.52
C TYR A 434 15.61 11.14 -8.57
N PHE A 435 14.97 10.32 -9.40
CA PHE A 435 15.33 8.92 -9.55
C PHE A 435 16.76 8.77 -10.09
N ALA A 436 17.12 9.53 -11.12
CA ALA A 436 18.46 9.52 -11.71
C ALA A 436 19.53 9.96 -10.71
N SER A 437 19.24 11.00 -9.88
CA SER A 437 20.13 11.43 -8.81
C SER A 437 20.30 10.33 -7.74
N ASN A 438 19.22 9.64 -7.35
CA ASN A 438 19.32 8.55 -6.37
C ASN A 438 20.01 7.29 -6.93
N LEU A 439 20.00 7.06 -8.25
CA LEU A 439 20.75 5.98 -8.86
C LEU A 439 22.27 6.11 -8.61
N THR A 440 22.79 7.31 -8.44
CA THR A 440 24.20 7.52 -8.10
C THR A 440 24.58 6.96 -6.73
N LYS A 441 23.57 6.78 -5.84
CA LYS A 441 23.74 6.25 -4.47
C LYS A 441 23.61 4.71 -4.39
N VAL A 442 23.43 4.03 -5.53
CA VAL A 442 23.31 2.55 -5.52
C VAL A 442 24.49 1.87 -4.87
N PRO A 443 25.77 2.24 -5.15
CA PRO A 443 26.91 1.64 -4.48
C PRO A 443 26.94 1.87 -2.96
N ASP A 444 26.35 2.97 -2.50
CA ASP A 444 26.42 3.46 -1.11
C ASP A 444 25.23 2.99 -0.23
N GLY A 445 24.50 1.97 -0.68
CA GLY A 445 23.36 1.39 0.06
C GLY A 445 22.05 1.38 -0.71
N GLY A 446 21.91 2.15 -1.80
CA GLY A 446 20.70 2.17 -2.66
C GLY A 446 20.41 0.84 -3.35
N TRP A 447 21.35 -0.10 -3.38
CA TRP A 447 21.15 -1.46 -3.89
C TRP A 447 20.12 -2.26 -3.05
N PHE A 448 20.04 -1.98 -1.73
CA PHE A 448 19.21 -2.75 -0.82
C PHE A 448 17.70 -2.71 -1.19
N PRO A 449 17.05 -1.53 -1.32
CA PRO A 449 15.63 -1.47 -1.70
C PRO A 449 15.38 -2.02 -3.11
N LEU A 450 16.35 -1.93 -4.02
CA LEU A 450 16.23 -2.54 -5.35
C LEU A 450 16.21 -4.06 -5.28
N VAL A 451 17.04 -4.67 -4.42
CA VAL A 451 17.05 -6.13 -4.20
C VAL A 451 15.74 -6.57 -3.56
N ILE A 452 15.26 -5.88 -2.52
CA ILE A 452 13.98 -6.18 -1.88
C ILE A 452 12.83 -6.01 -2.88
N GLY A 453 12.83 -4.92 -3.64
CA GLY A 453 11.87 -4.69 -4.72
C GLY A 453 11.88 -5.80 -5.77
N LEU A 454 13.06 -6.26 -6.19
CA LEU A 454 13.20 -7.36 -7.14
C LEU A 454 12.68 -8.69 -6.58
N ILE A 455 12.97 -9.00 -5.32
CA ILE A 455 12.45 -10.19 -4.62
C ILE A 455 10.91 -10.11 -4.55
N GLY A 456 10.37 -8.97 -4.09
CA GLY A 456 8.94 -8.74 -4.02
C GLY A 456 8.27 -8.84 -5.39
N PHE A 457 8.81 -8.17 -6.40
CA PHE A 457 8.31 -8.22 -7.78
C PHE A 457 8.31 -9.64 -8.34
N THR A 458 9.40 -10.39 -8.10
CA THR A 458 9.50 -11.80 -8.50
C THR A 458 8.44 -12.65 -7.83
N GLY A 459 8.21 -12.47 -6.52
CA GLY A 459 7.17 -13.18 -5.78
C GLY A 459 5.77 -12.86 -6.32
N LEU A 460 5.42 -11.57 -6.42
CA LEU A 460 4.12 -11.09 -6.91
C LEU A 460 3.81 -11.60 -8.33
N THR A 461 4.77 -11.46 -9.24
CA THR A 461 4.60 -11.90 -10.64
C THR A 461 4.60 -13.42 -10.78
N THR A 462 5.37 -14.15 -9.98
CA THR A 462 5.37 -15.62 -9.97
C THR A 462 4.02 -16.15 -9.50
N TRP A 463 3.49 -15.60 -8.42
CA TRP A 463 2.17 -15.98 -7.91
C TRP A 463 1.05 -15.70 -8.92
N SER A 464 1.00 -14.50 -9.47
CA SER A 464 -0.01 -14.10 -10.45
C SER A 464 0.04 -14.99 -11.71
N ARG A 465 1.24 -15.25 -12.26
CA ARG A 465 1.42 -16.11 -13.44
C ARG A 465 1.07 -17.57 -13.13
N GLY A 466 1.54 -18.09 -11.98
CA GLY A 466 1.27 -19.47 -11.56
C GLY A 466 -0.24 -19.73 -11.37
N ARG A 467 -0.96 -18.79 -10.72
CA ARG A 467 -2.43 -18.87 -10.62
C ARG A 467 -3.11 -18.93 -11.98
N LYS A 468 -2.69 -18.08 -12.91
CA LYS A 468 -3.26 -18.04 -14.27
C LYS A 468 -3.05 -19.36 -15.00
N LEU A 469 -1.82 -19.89 -14.98
CA LEU A 469 -1.50 -21.19 -15.58
C LEU A 469 -2.31 -22.32 -14.95
N MET A 470 -2.40 -22.35 -13.63
CA MET A 470 -3.22 -23.34 -12.91
C MET A 470 -4.69 -23.26 -13.31
N GLN A 471 -5.27 -22.07 -13.43
CA GLN A 471 -6.65 -21.88 -13.87
C GLN A 471 -6.86 -22.33 -15.32
N GLU A 472 -5.92 -22.05 -16.22
CA GLU A 472 -5.94 -22.50 -17.61
C GLU A 472 -5.94 -24.05 -17.68
N ARG A 473 -5.03 -24.72 -16.95
CA ARG A 473 -4.96 -26.19 -16.90
C ARG A 473 -6.25 -26.83 -16.34
N LEU A 474 -6.79 -26.26 -15.28
CA LEU A 474 -8.04 -26.75 -14.69
C LEU A 474 -9.25 -26.55 -15.61
N ARG A 475 -9.25 -25.47 -16.39
CA ARG A 475 -10.33 -25.19 -17.35
C ARG A 475 -10.31 -26.15 -18.53
N ASP A 476 -9.12 -26.48 -19.05
CA ASP A 476 -8.96 -27.39 -20.18
C ASP A 476 -9.41 -28.83 -19.84
N SER A 477 -9.34 -29.21 -18.57
CA SER A 477 -9.79 -30.52 -18.07
C SER A 477 -11.25 -30.53 -17.57
N SER A 478 -12.01 -29.42 -17.69
CA SER A 478 -13.34 -29.30 -17.10
C SER A 478 -14.45 -29.86 -17.99
N MET A 479 -15.32 -30.70 -17.41
CA MET A 479 -16.53 -31.20 -18.08
C MET A 479 -17.65 -30.14 -18.08
N PRO A 480 -18.43 -29.97 -19.16
CA PRO A 480 -19.61 -29.11 -19.15
C PRO A 480 -20.65 -29.57 -18.13
N MET A 481 -21.26 -28.62 -17.44
CA MET A 481 -22.18 -28.91 -16.32
C MET A 481 -23.50 -29.55 -16.76
N ASP A 482 -24.03 -29.16 -17.91
CA ASP A 482 -25.26 -29.69 -18.50
C ASP A 482 -25.14 -31.18 -18.88
N VAL A 483 -23.96 -31.58 -19.40
CA VAL A 483 -23.65 -32.98 -19.70
C VAL A 483 -23.56 -33.79 -18.39
N PHE A 484 -22.92 -33.24 -17.37
CA PHE A 484 -22.78 -33.88 -16.07
C PHE A 484 -24.12 -34.11 -15.39
N ILE A 485 -24.99 -33.10 -15.34
CA ILE A 485 -26.31 -33.22 -14.70
C ILE A 485 -27.15 -34.30 -15.38
N LYS A 486 -27.18 -34.35 -16.71
CA LYS A 486 -27.93 -35.36 -17.47
C LYS A 486 -27.40 -36.78 -17.23
N SER A 487 -26.09 -36.96 -17.09
CA SER A 487 -25.47 -38.28 -16.86
C SER A 487 -25.48 -38.69 -15.39
N ALA A 488 -25.20 -37.77 -14.47
CA ALA A 488 -25.08 -38.08 -13.04
C ALA A 488 -26.41 -38.22 -12.31
N ALA A 489 -27.46 -37.53 -12.78
CA ALA A 489 -28.77 -37.60 -12.15
C ALA A 489 -29.41 -38.99 -12.27
N ALA A 490 -29.03 -39.76 -13.29
CA ALA A 490 -29.59 -41.10 -13.56
C ALA A 490 -28.86 -42.22 -12.79
N ALA A 491 -27.60 -42.00 -12.31
CA ALA A 491 -26.74 -43.07 -11.83
C ALA A 491 -26.33 -42.98 -10.35
N ALA A 492 -26.57 -41.83 -9.68
CA ALA A 492 -26.08 -41.59 -8.33
C ALA A 492 -27.15 -41.72 -7.25
N THR A 493 -26.81 -42.39 -6.16
CA THR A 493 -27.64 -42.42 -4.95
C THR A 493 -27.68 -41.01 -4.32
N ARG A 494 -28.91 -40.51 -4.06
CA ARG A 494 -29.08 -39.23 -3.36
C ARG A 494 -29.15 -39.43 -1.86
N VAL A 495 -28.42 -38.58 -1.13
CA VAL A 495 -28.42 -38.54 0.34
C VAL A 495 -29.01 -37.22 0.83
N PRO A 496 -29.72 -37.23 1.99
CA PRO A 496 -30.29 -36.02 2.55
C PRO A 496 -29.26 -34.93 2.84
N GLY A 497 -29.69 -33.66 2.78
CA GLY A 497 -28.89 -32.52 3.12
C GLY A 497 -28.34 -31.71 1.93
N THR A 498 -27.48 -30.77 2.24
CA THR A 498 -26.92 -29.83 1.26
C THR A 498 -25.40 -29.99 1.16
N ALA A 499 -24.87 -30.10 -0.05
CA ALA A 499 -23.47 -30.05 -0.36
C ALA A 499 -23.10 -28.72 -1.06
N VAL A 500 -22.13 -28.00 -0.55
CA VAL A 500 -21.56 -26.80 -1.15
C VAL A 500 -20.19 -27.13 -1.72
N PHE A 501 -20.06 -27.20 -3.04
CA PHE A 501 -18.80 -27.45 -3.75
C PHE A 501 -18.18 -26.10 -4.14
N MET A 502 -17.09 -25.74 -3.48
CA MET A 502 -16.38 -24.50 -3.78
C MET A 502 -15.45 -24.67 -4.97
N THR A 503 -15.48 -23.72 -5.89
CA THR A 503 -14.65 -23.72 -7.10
C THR A 503 -14.17 -22.31 -7.45
N THR A 504 -13.00 -22.24 -8.04
CA THR A 504 -12.44 -20.98 -8.58
C THR A 504 -12.98 -20.66 -9.98
N SER A 505 -13.53 -21.64 -10.70
CA SER A 505 -14.08 -21.45 -12.04
C SER A 505 -15.59 -21.25 -11.99
N PRO A 506 -16.13 -20.20 -12.61
CA PRO A 506 -17.57 -20.01 -12.73
C PRO A 506 -18.22 -20.93 -13.79
N VAL A 507 -17.44 -21.75 -14.50
CA VAL A 507 -17.90 -22.62 -15.59
C VAL A 507 -17.39 -24.04 -15.35
N GLY A 508 -18.15 -25.04 -15.82
CA GLY A 508 -17.79 -26.45 -15.70
C GLY A 508 -18.15 -27.09 -14.37
N VAL A 509 -17.81 -28.36 -14.23
CA VAL A 509 -18.04 -29.18 -13.04
C VAL A 509 -16.84 -29.04 -12.09
N PRO A 510 -17.06 -28.74 -10.78
CA PRO A 510 -15.99 -28.73 -9.80
C PRO A 510 -15.28 -30.08 -9.70
N GLN A 511 -13.95 -30.09 -9.63
CA GLN A 511 -13.20 -31.33 -9.47
C GLN A 511 -13.58 -32.08 -8.19
N ALA A 512 -13.80 -31.37 -7.09
CA ALA A 512 -14.28 -31.99 -5.85
C ALA A 512 -15.62 -32.73 -6.04
N LEU A 513 -16.53 -32.23 -6.89
CA LEU A 513 -17.79 -32.89 -7.21
C LEU A 513 -17.57 -34.17 -8.03
N LEU A 514 -16.67 -34.11 -9.03
CA LEU A 514 -16.29 -35.29 -9.82
C LEU A 514 -15.62 -36.37 -8.95
N HIS A 515 -14.70 -35.98 -8.08
CA HIS A 515 -14.03 -36.89 -7.15
C HIS A 515 -15.02 -37.51 -6.15
N ASN A 516 -15.93 -36.71 -5.58
CA ASN A 516 -16.97 -37.22 -4.68
C ASN A 516 -17.83 -38.28 -5.37
N LEU A 517 -18.30 -38.00 -6.59
CA LEU A 517 -19.08 -38.95 -7.34
C LEU A 517 -18.27 -40.21 -7.73
N LYS A 518 -17.04 -40.04 -8.17
CA LYS A 518 -16.16 -41.14 -8.59
C LYS A 518 -15.89 -42.12 -7.46
N HIS A 519 -15.59 -41.63 -6.27
CA HIS A 519 -15.14 -42.46 -5.16
C HIS A 519 -16.27 -42.86 -4.21
N ASN A 520 -17.13 -41.91 -3.82
CA ASN A 520 -18.21 -42.15 -2.86
C ASN A 520 -19.52 -42.64 -3.52
N LYS A 521 -19.70 -42.45 -4.84
CA LYS A 521 -20.91 -42.85 -5.61
C LYS A 521 -22.21 -42.21 -5.14
N ILE A 522 -22.15 -41.11 -4.36
CA ILE A 522 -23.30 -40.41 -3.80
C ILE A 522 -23.34 -38.94 -4.24
N LEU A 523 -24.55 -38.40 -4.26
CA LEU A 523 -24.84 -36.99 -4.43
C LEU A 523 -25.84 -36.53 -3.36
N HIS A 524 -25.70 -35.32 -2.84
CA HIS A 524 -26.68 -34.75 -1.92
C HIS A 524 -27.96 -34.34 -2.69
N GLU A 525 -29.09 -34.29 -2.01
CA GLU A 525 -30.35 -33.82 -2.59
C GLU A 525 -30.22 -32.42 -3.16
N ARG A 526 -29.50 -31.52 -2.43
CA ARG A 526 -29.22 -30.18 -2.88
C ARG A 526 -27.73 -29.96 -3.04
N ILE A 527 -27.32 -29.53 -4.23
CA ILE A 527 -25.91 -29.28 -4.57
C ILE A 527 -25.74 -27.82 -4.98
N MET A 528 -24.94 -27.09 -4.22
CA MET A 528 -24.59 -25.70 -4.49
C MET A 528 -23.16 -25.63 -5.02
N ILE A 529 -22.98 -25.12 -6.23
CA ILE A 529 -21.66 -24.86 -6.82
C ILE A 529 -21.34 -23.41 -6.55
N LEU A 530 -20.46 -23.18 -5.58
CA LEU A 530 -20.13 -21.85 -5.08
C LEU A 530 -18.82 -21.34 -5.69
N THR A 531 -18.88 -20.18 -6.32
CA THR A 531 -17.71 -19.44 -6.80
C THR A 531 -17.64 -18.09 -6.11
N VAL A 532 -16.49 -17.79 -5.51
CA VAL A 532 -16.20 -16.47 -4.95
C VAL A 532 -15.37 -15.70 -5.96
N VAL A 533 -15.83 -14.52 -6.32
CA VAL A 533 -15.15 -13.60 -7.24
C VAL A 533 -14.79 -12.33 -6.50
N ILE A 534 -13.54 -11.93 -6.60
CA ILE A 534 -13.09 -10.63 -6.12
C ILE A 534 -13.13 -9.67 -7.30
N ASP A 535 -13.96 -8.64 -7.18
CA ASP A 535 -14.08 -7.60 -8.19
C ASP A 535 -12.97 -6.55 -8.02
N GLU A 536 -12.61 -5.88 -9.09
CA GLU A 536 -11.60 -4.80 -9.13
C GLU A 536 -12.11 -3.48 -8.52
N VAL A 537 -13.05 -3.58 -7.58
CA VAL A 537 -13.59 -2.46 -6.80
C VAL A 537 -13.40 -2.75 -5.31
N PRO A 538 -13.22 -1.73 -4.46
CA PRO A 538 -13.03 -1.95 -3.03
C PRO A 538 -14.23 -2.61 -2.35
N TYR A 539 -15.43 -2.17 -2.69
CA TYR A 539 -16.68 -2.62 -2.08
C TYR A 539 -17.72 -2.96 -3.13
N VAL A 540 -18.40 -4.09 -2.95
CA VAL A 540 -19.57 -4.53 -3.72
C VAL A 540 -20.81 -4.35 -2.86
N SER A 541 -21.88 -3.77 -3.41
CA SER A 541 -23.17 -3.59 -2.72
C SER A 541 -23.81 -4.93 -2.38
N ASP A 542 -24.66 -4.97 -1.34
CA ASP A 542 -25.34 -6.19 -0.95
C ASP A 542 -26.28 -6.70 -2.08
N GLU A 543 -26.82 -5.79 -2.90
CA GLU A 543 -27.69 -6.11 -4.04
C GLU A 543 -26.96 -6.86 -5.15
N ASP A 544 -25.70 -6.48 -5.45
CA ASP A 544 -24.87 -7.07 -6.50
C ASP A 544 -24.04 -8.28 -6.03
N ARG A 545 -24.09 -8.57 -4.73
CA ARG A 545 -23.18 -9.53 -4.08
C ARG A 545 -23.51 -10.98 -4.41
N ILE A 546 -24.78 -11.35 -4.53
CA ILE A 546 -25.22 -12.73 -4.67
C ILE A 546 -25.92 -12.93 -6.00
N GLY A 547 -25.37 -13.82 -6.82
CA GLY A 547 -26.03 -14.32 -8.02
C GLY A 547 -26.39 -15.80 -7.88
N VAL A 548 -27.64 -16.17 -8.09
CA VAL A 548 -28.12 -17.55 -8.03
C VAL A 548 -28.66 -17.97 -9.40
N LYS A 549 -28.26 -19.14 -9.86
CA LYS A 549 -28.79 -19.77 -11.09
C LYS A 549 -29.17 -21.20 -10.78
N ASP A 550 -30.45 -21.54 -10.96
CA ASP A 550 -30.92 -22.92 -10.93
C ASP A 550 -30.45 -23.64 -12.20
N LEU A 551 -29.85 -24.81 -12.04
CA LEU A 551 -29.36 -25.67 -13.12
C LEU A 551 -30.27 -26.89 -13.34
N GLY A 552 -31.32 -27.05 -12.52
CA GLY A 552 -32.21 -28.21 -12.52
C GLY A 552 -31.67 -29.40 -11.73
N GLY A 553 -32.52 -30.36 -11.40
CA GLY A 553 -32.15 -31.60 -10.71
C GLY A 553 -31.55 -31.42 -9.31
N GLY A 554 -31.84 -30.31 -8.60
CA GLY A 554 -31.30 -29.99 -7.29
C GLY A 554 -29.91 -29.37 -7.32
N PHE A 555 -29.43 -28.93 -8.50
CA PHE A 555 -28.14 -28.24 -8.68
C PHE A 555 -28.34 -26.74 -8.82
N TYR A 556 -27.64 -25.98 -8.03
CA TYR A 556 -27.63 -24.51 -8.03
C TYR A 556 -26.24 -23.99 -8.22
N ARG A 557 -26.07 -22.97 -9.04
CA ARG A 557 -24.82 -22.24 -9.16
C ARG A 557 -24.95 -20.92 -8.43
N ILE A 558 -24.04 -20.68 -7.48
CA ILE A 558 -24.01 -19.48 -6.65
C ILE A 558 -22.72 -18.74 -6.95
N LEU A 559 -22.84 -17.49 -7.35
CA LEU A 559 -21.73 -16.57 -7.54
C LEU A 559 -21.80 -15.54 -6.42
N ILE A 560 -20.75 -15.47 -5.61
CA ILE A 560 -20.63 -14.45 -4.57
C ILE A 560 -19.51 -13.49 -4.96
N ARG A 561 -19.82 -12.20 -4.98
CA ARG A 561 -18.92 -11.13 -5.31
C ARG A 561 -18.50 -10.37 -4.07
N TYR A 562 -17.20 -10.12 -3.95
CA TYR A 562 -16.60 -9.26 -2.93
C TYR A 562 -15.72 -8.21 -3.59
N GLY A 563 -15.64 -7.04 -2.98
CA GLY A 563 -14.60 -6.07 -3.29
C GLY A 563 -13.28 -6.44 -2.60
N PHE A 564 -12.17 -5.90 -3.10
CA PHE A 564 -10.84 -6.25 -2.59
C PHE A 564 -10.53 -5.69 -1.18
N MET A 565 -11.39 -4.83 -0.62
CA MET A 565 -11.31 -4.36 0.76
C MET A 565 -12.31 -5.06 1.70
N GLN A 566 -13.19 -5.91 1.15
CA GLN A 566 -14.21 -6.59 1.94
C GLN A 566 -13.69 -7.88 2.56
N GLU A 567 -14.12 -8.14 3.77
CA GLU A 567 -13.87 -9.40 4.47
C GLU A 567 -14.77 -10.51 3.93
N ILE A 568 -14.18 -11.67 3.68
CA ILE A 568 -14.89 -12.82 3.13
C ILE A 568 -15.36 -13.71 4.29
N ASP A 569 -16.68 -13.86 4.42
CA ASP A 569 -17.34 -14.77 5.35
C ASP A 569 -18.43 -15.54 4.62
N ILE A 570 -18.07 -16.75 4.17
CA ILE A 570 -19.00 -17.57 3.36
C ILE A 570 -20.20 -18.08 4.17
N PRO A 571 -20.06 -18.56 5.42
CA PRO A 571 -21.20 -18.95 6.23
C PRO A 571 -22.19 -17.82 6.48
N ALA A 572 -21.72 -16.61 6.71
CA ALA A 572 -22.58 -15.44 6.94
C ALA A 572 -23.38 -15.07 5.68
N ILE A 573 -22.72 -15.04 4.51
CA ILE A 573 -23.39 -14.67 3.26
C ILE A 573 -24.34 -15.76 2.75
N LEU A 574 -24.02 -17.03 2.97
CA LEU A 574 -24.89 -18.16 2.56
C LEU A 574 -26.23 -18.14 3.29
N LYS A 575 -26.32 -17.58 4.49
CA LYS A 575 -27.59 -17.40 5.21
C LYS A 575 -28.54 -16.40 4.53
N LYS A 576 -27.98 -15.52 3.69
CA LYS A 576 -28.72 -14.50 2.92
C LYS A 576 -29.08 -14.98 1.51
N VAL A 577 -28.63 -16.18 1.08
CA VAL A 577 -28.92 -16.72 -0.26
C VAL A 577 -30.37 -17.18 -0.33
N GLU A 578 -31.10 -16.65 -1.31
CA GLU A 578 -32.48 -16.99 -1.63
C GLU A 578 -32.56 -17.70 -2.99
N ASN A 579 -33.74 -18.19 -3.37
CA ASN A 579 -34.02 -18.84 -4.66
C ASN A 579 -33.18 -20.11 -4.95
N CYS A 580 -32.78 -20.83 -3.90
CA CYS A 580 -32.01 -22.08 -4.03
C CYS A 580 -32.65 -23.25 -3.23
N GLY A 581 -33.97 -23.29 -3.11
CA GLY A 581 -34.69 -24.26 -2.31
C GLY A 581 -34.93 -23.82 -0.85
N PRO A 582 -35.17 -24.73 0.10
CA PRO A 582 -35.44 -24.40 1.49
C PRO A 582 -34.31 -23.60 2.14
N LYS A 583 -34.62 -22.82 3.18
CA LYS A 583 -33.63 -22.03 3.93
C LYS A 583 -32.46 -22.91 4.39
N LEU A 584 -31.23 -22.42 4.18
CA LEU A 584 -30.01 -23.17 4.45
C LEU A 584 -29.85 -23.45 5.95
N LYS A 585 -29.70 -24.70 6.32
CA LYS A 585 -29.38 -25.13 7.68
C LYS A 585 -27.93 -25.53 7.73
N MET A 586 -27.09 -24.73 8.42
CA MET A 586 -25.64 -24.96 8.48
C MET A 586 -25.27 -26.33 9.05
N MET A 587 -26.05 -26.86 9.99
CA MET A 587 -25.81 -28.18 10.59
C MET A 587 -26.06 -29.36 9.63
N GLU A 588 -26.85 -29.13 8.57
CA GLU A 588 -27.12 -30.12 7.52
C GLU A 588 -26.34 -29.83 6.22
N THR A 589 -25.37 -28.90 6.28
CA THR A 589 -24.58 -28.47 5.13
C THR A 589 -23.15 -28.98 5.22
N SER A 590 -22.66 -29.62 4.18
CA SER A 590 -21.25 -30.04 4.03
C SER A 590 -20.55 -29.20 2.96
N PHE A 591 -19.35 -28.73 3.26
CA PHE A 591 -18.53 -27.96 2.33
C PHE A 591 -17.46 -28.85 1.71
N PHE A 592 -17.39 -28.91 0.41
CA PHE A 592 -16.40 -29.67 -0.33
C PHE A 592 -15.40 -28.75 -1.01
N LEU A 593 -14.12 -28.91 -0.66
CA LEU A 593 -13.01 -28.14 -1.21
C LEU A 593 -12.11 -29.04 -2.05
N SER A 594 -11.53 -28.49 -3.12
CA SER A 594 -10.45 -29.16 -3.86
C SER A 594 -9.11 -28.66 -3.35
N ARG A 595 -8.32 -29.53 -2.71
CA ARG A 595 -6.94 -29.25 -2.32
C ARG A 595 -6.02 -29.65 -3.47
N GLN A 596 -5.34 -28.66 -4.07
CA GLN A 596 -4.46 -28.90 -5.21
C GLN A 596 -3.01 -29.03 -4.75
N THR A 597 -2.37 -30.14 -5.13
CA THR A 597 -0.94 -30.33 -4.98
C THR A 597 -0.29 -30.07 -6.34
N LEU A 598 0.62 -29.12 -6.39
CA LEU A 598 1.30 -28.73 -7.61
C LEU A 598 2.53 -29.60 -7.83
N LEU A 599 2.67 -30.10 -9.05
CA LEU A 599 3.85 -30.78 -9.55
C LEU A 599 4.48 -29.90 -10.62
N ALA A 600 5.74 -29.49 -10.40
CA ALA A 600 6.51 -28.80 -11.43
C ALA A 600 6.80 -29.78 -12.58
N SER A 601 6.65 -29.34 -13.82
CA SER A 601 6.85 -30.18 -14.98
C SER A 601 7.56 -29.41 -16.11
N ASP A 602 8.09 -30.11 -17.09
CA ASP A 602 8.74 -29.51 -18.27
C ASP A 602 7.73 -28.93 -19.27
N LYS A 603 6.46 -28.84 -18.92
CA LYS A 603 5.44 -28.25 -19.78
C LYS A 603 5.65 -26.74 -19.91
N PRO A 604 5.49 -26.14 -21.12
CA PRO A 604 5.70 -24.72 -21.29
C PRO A 604 4.71 -23.90 -20.47
N GLY A 605 5.20 -22.96 -19.67
CA GLY A 605 4.36 -22.12 -18.84
C GLY A 605 5.15 -21.05 -18.10
N MET A 606 6.12 -21.47 -17.32
CA MET A 606 6.96 -20.61 -16.50
C MET A 606 8.35 -21.25 -16.38
N ALA A 607 9.39 -20.47 -16.03
CA ALA A 607 10.71 -21.04 -15.76
C ALA A 607 10.64 -22.00 -14.55
N LEU A 608 11.30 -23.15 -14.61
CA LEU A 608 11.21 -24.23 -13.61
C LEU A 608 11.46 -23.76 -12.17
N TRP A 609 12.46 -22.87 -11.96
CA TRP A 609 12.72 -22.33 -10.62
C TRP A 609 11.54 -21.48 -10.09
N ARG A 610 10.80 -20.78 -10.97
CA ARG A 610 9.60 -20.04 -10.59
C ARG A 610 8.43 -20.97 -10.29
N GLU A 611 8.33 -22.11 -10.96
CA GLU A 611 7.33 -23.15 -10.65
C GLU A 611 7.57 -23.74 -9.27
N HIS A 612 8.83 -24.04 -8.93
CA HIS A 612 9.20 -24.46 -7.58
C HIS A 612 8.87 -23.39 -6.53
N LEU A 613 9.15 -22.11 -6.84
CA LEU A 613 8.78 -20.99 -5.97
C LEU A 613 7.26 -20.91 -5.80
N PHE A 614 6.49 -21.01 -6.88
CA PHE A 614 5.03 -20.99 -6.83
C PHE A 614 4.47 -22.18 -6.04
N ALA A 615 5.01 -23.38 -6.23
CA ALA A 615 4.62 -24.56 -5.47
C ALA A 615 4.94 -24.40 -3.97
N TRP A 616 6.08 -23.79 -3.64
CA TRP A 616 6.43 -23.46 -2.26
C TRP A 616 5.45 -22.44 -1.66
N MET A 617 5.13 -21.34 -2.39
CA MET A 617 4.17 -20.34 -1.96
C MET A 617 2.78 -20.95 -1.76
N MET A 618 2.34 -21.88 -2.63
CA MET A 618 1.05 -22.56 -2.52
C MET A 618 0.97 -23.47 -1.28
N ARG A 619 2.05 -24.16 -0.94
CA ARG A 619 2.12 -25.02 0.25
C ARG A 619 2.05 -24.24 1.55
N ASN A 620 2.59 -23.01 1.55
CA ASN A 620 2.61 -22.12 2.71
C ASN A 620 1.42 -21.13 2.74
N ALA A 621 0.53 -21.22 1.74
CA ALA A 621 -0.69 -20.41 1.74
C ALA A 621 -1.67 -20.88 2.83
N GLU A 622 -2.40 -19.94 3.40
CA GLU A 622 -3.48 -20.24 4.35
C GLU A 622 -4.52 -21.18 3.73
N SER A 623 -5.07 -22.08 4.54
CA SER A 623 -6.07 -23.03 4.07
C SER A 623 -7.32 -22.30 3.52
N ALA A 624 -7.98 -22.89 2.53
CA ALA A 624 -9.23 -22.33 2.03
C ALA A 624 -10.33 -22.33 3.12
N MET A 625 -10.28 -23.32 4.01
CA MET A 625 -11.21 -23.43 5.12
C MET A 625 -11.12 -22.20 6.05
N ASP A 626 -9.92 -21.85 6.48
CA ASP A 626 -9.70 -20.72 7.38
C ASP A 626 -9.97 -19.38 6.69
N PHE A 627 -9.47 -19.22 5.46
CA PHE A 627 -9.64 -17.98 4.68
C PHE A 627 -11.10 -17.63 4.40
N PHE A 628 -11.95 -18.64 4.14
CA PHE A 628 -13.37 -18.47 3.88
C PHE A 628 -14.25 -18.61 5.15
N LYS A 629 -13.63 -18.77 6.32
CA LYS A 629 -14.26 -18.94 7.64
C LYS A 629 -15.24 -20.09 7.70
N LEU A 630 -14.93 -21.21 7.02
CA LEU A 630 -15.82 -22.36 7.00
C LEU A 630 -15.82 -23.10 8.34
N PRO A 631 -16.97 -23.72 8.75
CA PRO A 631 -17.04 -24.48 9.99
C PRO A 631 -16.17 -25.75 9.89
N THR A 632 -15.20 -25.90 10.78
CA THR A 632 -14.13 -26.93 10.73
C THR A 632 -14.66 -28.36 10.68
N ASN A 633 -15.77 -28.65 11.35
CA ASN A 633 -16.40 -29.98 11.41
C ASN A 633 -17.34 -30.29 10.23
N ARG A 634 -17.41 -29.42 9.23
CA ARG A 634 -18.31 -29.55 8.06
C ARG A 634 -17.58 -29.47 6.72
N VAL A 635 -16.25 -29.49 6.75
CA VAL A 635 -15.41 -29.37 5.55
C VAL A 635 -14.84 -30.74 5.19
N VAL A 636 -14.94 -31.09 3.91
CA VAL A 636 -14.31 -32.24 3.28
C VAL A 636 -13.34 -31.73 2.23
N GLU A 637 -12.05 -32.01 2.40
CA GLU A 637 -11.03 -31.67 1.42
C GLU A 637 -10.71 -32.89 0.54
N LEU A 638 -10.84 -32.71 -0.78
CA LEU A 638 -10.53 -33.74 -1.77
C LEU A 638 -9.28 -33.31 -2.54
N GLY A 639 -8.21 -34.13 -2.41
CA GLY A 639 -6.93 -33.87 -3.04
C GLY A 639 -6.93 -34.11 -4.55
N SER A 640 -6.32 -33.23 -5.30
CA SER A 640 -6.02 -33.40 -6.73
C SER A 640 -4.59 -32.92 -7.03
N GLN A 641 -3.91 -33.58 -7.98
CA GLN A 641 -2.60 -33.17 -8.47
C GLN A 641 -2.75 -32.40 -9.77
N VAL A 642 -2.01 -31.32 -9.90
CA VAL A 642 -1.99 -30.47 -11.10
C VAL A 642 -0.55 -30.26 -11.52
N GLU A 643 -0.22 -30.61 -12.75
CA GLU A 643 1.08 -30.33 -13.36
C GLU A 643 1.03 -28.95 -14.00
N ILE A 644 2.03 -28.11 -13.72
CA ILE A 644 2.17 -26.75 -14.27
C ILE A 644 3.45 -26.63 -15.06
#